data_6e64bbe39715587d95c439ddee6c5f93
#
_entry.id   6e64bbe39715587d95c439ddee6c5f93
#
_cell.length_a   1.000
_cell.length_b   1.000
_cell.length_c   1.000
_cell.angle_alpha   90.00
_cell.angle_beta   90.00
_cell.angle_gamma   90.00
#
_symmetry.space_group_name_H-M   'P 1'
#
loop_
_entity.id
_entity.type
_entity.pdbx_description
1 polymer ?
#
loop_
_entity_poly.entity_id
_entity_poly.type
_entity_poly.pdbx_seq_one_letter_code
_entity_poly.pdbx_strand_id
1 'polypeptide(L)'
;MKNFKHYAWMLFVAVAMFGCSKDYDDTGLRSDVNDLKSRVEKLETWCNTANSQISALQGLVTALEAKDYVTGVSPIVEGAKEIGYTITFSKSGSISIYNGKDGAKGADGVSPVIGVAKDTDELYYWTIKIGDADAVWMKDANGNKIRTTGEDGEEGADGEDGKTPILSVATDTDGKVYWKVNGEWLLNNGQKVQATGDKGDKGDTGANGAQGAQGDAVFASNGVEVFDDYVKFTLAGKDGVTFTLPKTNGITIGFDSYTVFYCSPSDNQITLELPATLKESDYNAITATVSNGNGTSMDIQTRSVSTTDNWGVKVIKPVFSEGSLVKGSAKVLLTLPQNKTNYRAVLRVTIIDNKGKESSVSRIVWFKADDDANVIDNSTGGLADKITNSANVKQLSIIGSISNDDFQYMRENLTSIEVLDLSRATIATLPERAMAFYGTMGLTDNTSLKTVILPETLTTIGNSAFAMCTALTEINIPANVRTLGRWMFEGCNQLAEVTLPNGITDIPASAFYSCGIESIQIPSSVNSVGSWAFNLCNNLISITIPASVTSLGESVLRECANLRSADIQAKVNTLSYNFFLNSKKLTNVKLSTTITTLESNSFGDTGLTEFVIPSQVRTVKEGAFSYNVNLETVSIPAGLQMSFSLFNGCPKLKNVTIAEGVTEIGAETFRDCISLEGITLPSTITSIRDRAFQGCLALTSVTCKATTIPELSAHNTGENYNLHFYGIHSSCVLKRPAGANYSGWSTYFKGGIQDL
;
A
#
# COMPACT_ATOMS: atom_id res chain seq x y z
N MET A 1 -22.72 -15.82 5.38
CA MET A 1 -22.77 -17.04 6.21
C MET A 1 -24.07 -17.23 7.01
N LYS A 2 -24.71 -16.19 7.58
CA LYS A 2 -26.03 -16.35 8.26
C LYS A 2 -27.14 -16.88 7.33
N ASN A 3 -27.14 -16.52 6.06
CA ASN A 3 -28.18 -16.93 5.11
C ASN A 3 -28.01 -18.37 4.60
N PHE A 4 -26.80 -18.94 4.62
CA PHE A 4 -26.58 -20.32 4.19
C PHE A 4 -27.19 -21.35 5.16
N LYS A 5 -27.14 -21.05 6.47
CA LYS A 5 -27.83 -21.89 7.48
C LYS A 5 -29.36 -21.91 7.29
N HIS A 6 -29.97 -20.82 6.82
CA HIS A 6 -31.40 -20.74 6.56
C HIS A 6 -31.79 -21.54 5.31
N TYR A 7 -30.97 -21.53 4.26
CA TYR A 7 -31.22 -22.31 3.05
C TYR A 7 -31.05 -23.84 3.27
N ALA A 8 -30.04 -24.22 4.08
CA ALA A 8 -29.82 -25.61 4.46
C ALA A 8 -30.98 -26.12 5.32
N TRP A 9 -31.56 -25.28 6.20
CA TRP A 9 -32.71 -25.64 7.03
C TRP A 9 -34.02 -25.71 6.21
N MET A 10 -34.20 -24.81 5.22
CA MET A 10 -35.36 -24.91 4.30
C MET A 10 -35.30 -26.15 3.39
N LEU A 11 -34.10 -26.54 2.94
CA LEU A 11 -33.96 -27.77 2.17
C LEU A 11 -34.29 -29.01 3.01
N PHE A 12 -33.92 -29.00 4.30
CA PHE A 12 -34.23 -30.10 5.23
C PHE A 12 -35.73 -30.21 5.54
N VAL A 13 -36.41 -29.07 5.64
CA VAL A 13 -37.88 -29.03 5.87
C VAL A 13 -38.64 -29.44 4.57
N ALA A 14 -38.13 -29.09 3.39
CA ALA A 14 -38.75 -29.47 2.12
C ALA A 14 -38.67 -30.99 1.86
N VAL A 15 -37.57 -31.63 2.26
CA VAL A 15 -37.42 -33.11 2.14
C VAL A 15 -38.28 -33.85 3.16
N ALA A 16 -38.60 -33.24 4.28
CA ALA A 16 -39.44 -33.87 5.32
C ALA A 16 -40.96 -33.83 5.02
N MET A 17 -41.42 -33.07 4.00
CA MET A 17 -42.86 -32.92 3.68
C MET A 17 -43.34 -33.78 2.51
N PHE A 18 -42.49 -34.53 1.84
CA PHE A 18 -42.94 -35.52 0.82
C PHE A 18 -42.83 -36.95 1.35
N GLY A 19 -43.70 -37.28 2.31
CA GLY A 19 -43.93 -38.63 2.71
C GLY A 19 -44.85 -39.33 1.69
N CYS A 20 -44.30 -40.15 0.82
CA CYS A 20 -45.01 -41.20 0.13
C CYS A 20 -44.25 -42.51 0.23
N SER A 21 -44.91 -43.46 0.81
CA SER A 21 -44.50 -44.82 1.09
C SER A 21 -43.97 -45.57 -0.13
N LYS A 22 -42.73 -46.02 -0.05
CA LYS A 22 -42.20 -47.33 -0.46
C LYS A 22 -40.73 -47.34 -0.10
N ASP A 23 -40.24 -48.47 0.38
CA ASP A 23 -38.91 -48.76 0.85
C ASP A 23 -37.83 -48.16 -0.08
N TYR A 24 -37.47 -46.91 0.17
CA TYR A 24 -36.29 -46.26 -0.43
C TYR A 24 -35.19 -46.28 0.64
N ASP A 25 -34.17 -47.07 0.37
CA ASP A 25 -32.99 -47.09 1.23
C ASP A 25 -32.25 -45.74 1.09
N ASP A 26 -32.50 -44.81 2.03
CA ASP A 26 -31.89 -43.49 2.08
C ASP A 26 -30.57 -43.48 2.89
N THR A 27 -30.07 -44.63 3.30
CA THR A 27 -28.86 -44.76 4.11
C THR A 27 -27.63 -44.17 3.40
N GLY A 28 -27.52 -44.35 2.08
CA GLY A 28 -26.46 -43.73 1.26
C GLY A 28 -26.55 -42.22 1.27
N LEU A 29 -27.73 -41.65 1.05
CA LEU A 29 -27.95 -40.21 1.00
C LEU A 29 -27.70 -39.54 2.37
N ARG A 30 -28.09 -40.21 3.46
CA ARG A 30 -27.81 -39.74 4.83
C ARG A 30 -26.30 -39.77 5.14
N SER A 31 -25.62 -40.80 4.67
CA SER A 31 -24.16 -40.90 4.78
C SER A 31 -23.47 -39.75 4.04
N ASP A 32 -23.85 -39.45 2.81
CA ASP A 32 -23.30 -38.38 1.99
C ASP A 32 -23.59 -37.00 2.59
N VAL A 33 -24.80 -36.77 3.12
CA VAL A 33 -25.15 -35.52 3.82
C VAL A 33 -24.32 -35.33 5.08
N ASN A 34 -24.07 -36.39 5.86
CA ASN A 34 -23.22 -36.31 7.06
C ASN A 34 -21.75 -36.10 6.69
N ASP A 35 -21.26 -36.71 5.62
CA ASP A 35 -19.90 -36.45 5.10
C ASP A 35 -19.76 -34.98 4.64
N LEU A 36 -20.71 -34.47 3.85
CA LEU A 36 -20.76 -33.08 3.43
C LEU A 36 -20.78 -32.11 4.63
N LYS A 37 -21.60 -32.42 5.65
CA LYS A 37 -21.65 -31.61 6.88
C LYS A 37 -20.29 -31.58 7.60
N SER A 38 -19.66 -32.75 7.76
CA SER A 38 -18.32 -32.87 8.35
C SER A 38 -17.27 -32.09 7.54
N ARG A 39 -17.32 -32.12 6.22
CA ARG A 39 -16.44 -31.39 5.32
C ARG A 39 -16.64 -29.87 5.41
N VAL A 40 -17.88 -29.41 5.55
CA VAL A 40 -18.20 -27.97 5.74
C VAL A 40 -17.69 -27.49 7.09
N GLU A 41 -17.88 -28.24 8.17
CA GLU A 41 -17.36 -27.91 9.51
C GLU A 41 -15.81 -27.83 9.51
N LYS A 42 -15.14 -28.74 8.79
CA LYS A 42 -13.68 -28.71 8.61
C LYS A 42 -13.23 -27.49 7.81
N LEU A 43 -13.94 -27.12 6.73
CA LEU A 43 -13.68 -25.92 5.94
C LEU A 43 -13.90 -24.65 6.76
N GLU A 44 -14.95 -24.56 7.56
CA GLU A 44 -15.18 -23.42 8.45
C GLU A 44 -14.02 -23.26 9.46
N THR A 45 -13.58 -24.37 10.05
CA THR A 45 -12.44 -24.38 10.98
C THR A 45 -11.14 -23.95 10.28
N TRP A 46 -10.89 -24.47 9.10
CA TRP A 46 -9.73 -24.08 8.29
C TRP A 46 -9.76 -22.59 7.91
N CYS A 47 -10.90 -22.07 7.47
CA CYS A 47 -11.05 -20.64 7.14
C CYS A 47 -10.81 -19.75 8.37
N ASN A 48 -11.29 -20.14 9.54
CA ASN A 48 -11.07 -19.38 10.78
C ASN A 48 -9.59 -19.37 11.18
N THR A 49 -8.92 -20.50 11.05
CA THR A 49 -7.48 -20.62 11.32
C THR A 49 -6.65 -19.79 10.32
N ALA A 50 -6.95 -19.90 9.03
CA ALA A 50 -6.28 -19.12 7.99
C ALA A 50 -6.47 -17.61 8.21
N ASN A 51 -7.67 -17.15 8.54
CA ASN A 51 -7.96 -15.74 8.84
C ASN A 51 -7.17 -15.25 10.06
N SER A 52 -7.04 -16.07 11.11
CA SER A 52 -6.25 -15.73 12.29
C SER A 52 -4.75 -15.59 11.94
N GLN A 53 -4.21 -16.49 11.12
CA GLN A 53 -2.82 -16.44 10.68
C GLN A 53 -2.55 -15.25 9.74
N ILE A 54 -3.48 -14.95 8.83
CA ILE A 54 -3.41 -13.76 7.98
C ILE A 54 -3.39 -12.48 8.82
N SER A 55 -4.23 -12.41 9.85
CA SER A 55 -4.26 -11.25 10.77
C SER A 55 -2.95 -11.11 11.54
N ALA A 56 -2.34 -12.22 11.96
CA ALA A 56 -1.03 -12.21 12.62
C ALA A 56 0.08 -11.72 11.66
N LEU A 57 0.09 -12.18 10.40
CA LEU A 57 1.01 -11.69 9.37
C LEU A 57 0.83 -10.19 9.10
N GLN A 58 -0.41 -9.73 8.98
CA GLN A 58 -0.71 -8.31 8.80
C GLN A 58 -0.19 -7.48 9.98
N GLY A 59 -0.35 -7.97 11.21
CA GLY A 59 0.22 -7.34 12.41
C GLY A 59 1.74 -7.26 12.37
N LEU A 60 2.43 -8.32 11.92
CA LEU A 60 3.88 -8.32 11.75
C LEU A 60 4.34 -7.34 10.67
N VAL A 61 3.65 -7.30 9.53
CA VAL A 61 3.95 -6.35 8.44
C VAL A 61 3.78 -4.92 8.94
N THR A 62 2.69 -4.63 9.63
CA THR A 62 2.43 -3.30 10.22
C THR A 62 3.53 -2.90 11.21
N ALA A 63 3.98 -3.83 12.06
CA ALA A 63 5.06 -3.56 12.99
C ALA A 63 6.40 -3.31 12.26
N LEU A 64 6.70 -4.06 11.19
CA LEU A 64 7.87 -3.84 10.33
C LEU A 64 7.85 -2.47 9.66
N GLU A 65 6.72 -2.11 9.05
CA GLU A 65 6.53 -0.81 8.38
C GLU A 65 6.64 0.35 9.36
N ALA A 66 6.09 0.20 10.57
CA ALA A 66 6.16 1.18 11.64
C ALA A 66 7.55 1.25 12.30
N LYS A 67 8.52 0.43 11.88
CA LYS A 67 9.82 0.25 12.56
C LYS A 67 9.62 0.03 14.07
N ASP A 68 8.63 -0.82 14.40
CA ASP A 68 8.30 -1.13 15.78
C ASP A 68 9.21 -2.23 16.33
N TYR A 69 9.32 -2.32 17.66
CA TYR A 69 10.25 -3.24 18.32
C TYR A 69 9.49 -4.29 19.12
N VAL A 70 10.02 -5.50 19.12
CA VAL A 70 9.52 -6.56 20.00
C VAL A 70 9.96 -6.28 21.44
N THR A 71 9.01 -6.15 22.35
CA THR A 71 9.24 -5.94 23.79
C THR A 71 9.09 -7.21 24.62
N GLY A 72 8.40 -8.21 24.08
CA GLY A 72 8.22 -9.49 24.74
C GLY A 72 7.84 -10.61 23.77
N VAL A 73 8.28 -11.82 24.09
CA VAL A 73 7.84 -13.05 23.45
C VAL A 73 7.53 -14.07 24.53
N SER A 74 6.30 -14.58 24.56
CA SER A 74 5.87 -15.61 25.50
C SER A 74 5.25 -16.79 24.75
N PRO A 75 5.57 -18.05 25.12
CA PRO A 75 4.98 -19.22 24.49
C PRO A 75 3.50 -19.33 24.83
N ILE A 76 2.71 -19.79 23.87
CA ILE A 76 1.32 -20.23 24.08
C ILE A 76 1.38 -21.75 24.26
N VAL A 77 0.92 -22.22 25.41
CA VAL A 77 0.97 -23.65 25.76
C VAL A 77 -0.43 -24.23 25.92
N GLU A 78 -0.61 -25.45 25.42
CA GLU A 78 -1.80 -26.26 25.64
C GLU A 78 -1.37 -27.55 26.36
N GLY A 79 -1.65 -27.63 27.65
CA GLY A 79 -1.09 -28.68 28.52
C GLY A 79 0.43 -28.50 28.68
N ALA A 80 1.20 -29.52 28.32
CA ALA A 80 2.68 -29.48 28.34
C ALA A 80 3.29 -29.17 26.98
N LYS A 81 2.50 -28.93 25.94
CA LYS A 81 2.96 -28.69 24.55
C LYS A 81 2.86 -27.21 24.21
N GLU A 82 3.96 -26.66 23.71
CA GLU A 82 3.97 -25.34 23.11
C GLU A 82 3.26 -25.36 21.74
N ILE A 83 2.29 -24.49 21.57
CA ILE A 83 1.43 -24.42 20.38
C ILE A 83 1.56 -23.11 19.61
N GLY A 84 2.40 -22.17 20.09
CA GLY A 84 2.62 -20.88 19.45
C GLY A 84 3.31 -19.89 20.36
N TYR A 85 3.32 -18.64 19.94
CA TYR A 85 3.92 -17.51 20.65
C TYR A 85 3.00 -16.28 20.64
N THR A 86 2.98 -15.55 21.75
CA THR A 86 2.47 -14.16 21.80
C THR A 86 3.66 -13.23 21.75
N ILE A 87 3.67 -12.34 20.76
CA ILE A 87 4.71 -11.34 20.52
C ILE A 87 4.13 -9.98 20.85
N THR A 88 4.78 -9.26 21.74
CA THR A 88 4.38 -7.92 22.17
C THR A 88 5.32 -6.88 21.56
N PHE A 89 4.75 -5.82 21.01
CA PHE A 89 5.47 -4.72 20.38
C PHE A 89 5.41 -3.46 21.24
N SER A 90 6.33 -2.53 21.01
CA SER A 90 6.41 -1.28 21.78
C SER A 90 5.26 -0.31 21.47
N LYS A 91 4.67 -0.37 20.27
CA LYS A 91 3.60 0.52 19.80
C LYS A 91 2.36 -0.21 19.33
N SER A 92 2.52 -1.32 18.60
CA SER A 92 1.45 -2.02 17.88
C SER A 92 0.68 -3.03 18.73
N GLY A 93 0.98 -3.14 20.04
CA GLY A 93 0.32 -4.09 20.94
C GLY A 93 0.86 -5.51 20.83
N SER A 94 0.01 -6.52 21.03
CA SER A 94 0.44 -7.94 20.99
C SER A 94 -0.26 -8.69 19.89
N ILE A 95 0.46 -9.61 19.24
CA ILE A 95 -0.07 -10.57 18.27
C ILE A 95 0.23 -12.00 18.72
N SER A 96 -0.68 -12.92 18.41
CA SER A 96 -0.50 -14.35 18.70
C SER A 96 -0.28 -15.12 17.40
N ILE A 97 0.78 -15.92 17.38
CA ILE A 97 1.16 -16.77 16.26
C ILE A 97 1.09 -18.22 16.75
N TYR A 98 0.39 -19.07 16.03
CA TYR A 98 0.23 -20.48 16.37
C TYR A 98 1.08 -21.35 15.47
N ASN A 99 1.76 -22.33 16.05
CA ASN A 99 2.47 -23.37 15.32
C ASN A 99 1.46 -24.27 14.61
N GLY A 100 1.78 -24.70 13.38
CA GLY A 100 0.98 -25.71 12.69
C GLY A 100 1.08 -27.08 13.41
N LYS A 101 0.01 -27.86 13.38
CA LYS A 101 0.09 -29.27 13.82
C LYS A 101 0.73 -30.06 12.69
N ASP A 102 1.75 -30.88 13.03
CA ASP A 102 2.37 -31.80 12.09
C ASP A 102 1.32 -32.73 11.49
N GLY A 103 1.04 -32.58 10.19
CA GLY A 103 0.32 -33.60 9.40
C GLY A 103 1.25 -34.77 9.17
N ALA A 104 0.68 -35.99 9.04
CA ALA A 104 1.44 -37.15 8.57
C ALA A 104 2.07 -36.80 7.21
N LYS A 105 3.41 -36.97 7.10
CA LYS A 105 4.21 -36.58 5.95
C LYS A 105 3.73 -37.28 4.68
N GLY A 106 3.08 -36.54 3.77
CA GLY A 106 2.98 -36.94 2.37
C GLY A 106 4.37 -36.88 1.73
N ALA A 107 4.64 -37.72 0.75
CA ALA A 107 5.91 -37.68 0.03
C ALA A 107 6.08 -36.26 -0.58
N ASP A 108 7.16 -35.60 -0.21
CA ASP A 108 7.45 -34.21 -0.62
C ASP A 108 7.64 -34.16 -2.13
N GLY A 109 6.91 -33.29 -2.81
CA GLY A 109 7.25 -32.88 -4.17
C GLY A 109 8.61 -32.20 -4.15
N VAL A 110 9.45 -32.43 -5.17
CA VAL A 110 10.80 -31.87 -5.22
C VAL A 110 10.75 -30.50 -5.90
N SER A 111 11.12 -29.42 -5.20
CA SER A 111 11.32 -28.11 -5.81
C SER A 111 12.74 -27.95 -6.33
N PRO A 112 12.91 -27.60 -7.59
CA PRO A 112 14.21 -27.25 -8.12
C PRO A 112 14.71 -25.91 -7.56
N VAL A 113 15.98 -25.87 -7.17
CA VAL A 113 16.66 -24.63 -6.76
C VAL A 113 17.51 -24.15 -7.93
N ILE A 114 17.28 -22.93 -8.38
CA ILE A 114 18.07 -22.30 -9.42
C ILE A 114 19.27 -21.60 -8.78
N GLY A 115 20.42 -21.78 -9.37
CA GLY A 115 21.66 -21.12 -8.99
C GLY A 115 22.43 -20.62 -10.20
N VAL A 116 23.55 -20.00 -9.92
CA VAL A 116 24.50 -19.53 -10.92
C VAL A 116 25.87 -20.09 -10.52
N ALA A 117 26.59 -20.65 -11.47
CA ALA A 117 27.96 -21.11 -11.25
C ALA A 117 28.87 -20.66 -12.40
N LYS A 118 30.16 -20.51 -12.07
CA LYS A 118 31.19 -20.18 -13.02
C LYS A 118 31.73 -21.46 -13.64
N ASP A 119 31.83 -21.54 -14.95
CA ASP A 119 32.39 -22.68 -15.68
C ASP A 119 33.88 -22.49 -15.95
N THR A 120 34.49 -23.49 -16.56
CA THR A 120 35.92 -23.52 -16.91
C THR A 120 36.33 -22.48 -17.97
N ASP A 121 35.37 -21.92 -18.68
CA ASP A 121 35.54 -20.82 -19.63
C ASP A 121 35.47 -19.41 -18.98
N GLU A 122 35.48 -19.36 -17.63
CA GLU A 122 35.41 -18.13 -16.82
C GLU A 122 34.03 -17.40 -16.90
N LEU A 123 33.05 -17.97 -17.61
CA LEU A 123 31.70 -17.39 -17.76
C LEU A 123 30.72 -17.97 -16.75
N TYR A 124 29.67 -17.22 -16.45
CA TYR A 124 28.63 -17.64 -15.53
C TYR A 124 27.43 -18.23 -16.30
N TYR A 125 26.95 -19.38 -15.80
CA TYR A 125 25.83 -20.12 -16.36
C TYR A 125 24.80 -20.45 -15.30
N TRP A 126 23.55 -20.58 -15.72
CA TRP A 126 22.47 -21.00 -14.83
C TRP A 126 22.62 -22.49 -14.49
N THR A 127 22.42 -22.78 -13.21
CA THR A 127 22.41 -24.15 -12.68
C THR A 127 21.06 -24.45 -12.04
N ILE A 128 20.72 -25.74 -11.96
CA ILE A 128 19.52 -26.22 -11.28
C ILE A 128 19.88 -27.39 -10.38
N LYS A 129 19.42 -27.34 -9.14
CA LYS A 129 19.54 -28.41 -8.15
C LYS A 129 18.16 -28.95 -7.85
N ILE A 130 17.99 -30.27 -7.89
CA ILE A 130 16.71 -30.96 -7.66
C ILE A 130 16.86 -31.84 -6.43
N GLY A 131 16.21 -31.48 -5.33
CA GLY A 131 16.32 -32.18 -4.05
C GLY A 131 17.76 -32.17 -3.52
N ASP A 132 18.25 -33.32 -3.08
CA ASP A 132 19.61 -33.49 -2.53
C ASP A 132 20.67 -33.76 -3.59
N ALA A 133 20.27 -33.82 -4.88
CA ALA A 133 21.24 -34.04 -5.98
C ALA A 133 22.17 -32.84 -6.15
N ASP A 134 23.37 -33.05 -6.72
CA ASP A 134 24.26 -31.95 -7.08
C ASP A 134 23.64 -31.05 -8.12
N ALA A 135 23.99 -29.74 -8.09
CA ALA A 135 23.53 -28.77 -9.07
C ALA A 135 24.09 -29.10 -10.47
N VAL A 136 23.24 -29.12 -11.47
CA VAL A 136 23.62 -29.35 -12.87
C VAL A 136 23.36 -28.12 -13.72
N TRP A 137 24.08 -27.99 -14.85
CA TRP A 137 23.89 -26.87 -15.78
C TRP A 137 22.49 -26.86 -16.41
N MET A 138 21.83 -25.74 -16.43
CA MET A 138 20.63 -25.56 -17.25
C MET A 138 21.03 -25.46 -18.71
N LYS A 139 20.30 -26.14 -19.58
CA LYS A 139 20.60 -26.22 -21.02
C LYS A 139 19.39 -25.77 -21.84
N ASP A 140 19.65 -25.15 -22.98
CA ASP A 140 18.65 -24.83 -23.99
C ASP A 140 18.17 -26.09 -24.76
N ALA A 141 17.23 -25.91 -25.70
CA ALA A 141 16.70 -27.00 -26.53
C ALA A 141 17.77 -27.66 -27.40
N ASN A 142 18.90 -27.01 -27.65
CA ASN A 142 20.02 -27.51 -28.42
C ASN A 142 21.09 -28.19 -27.59
N GLY A 143 20.91 -28.20 -26.25
CA GLY A 143 21.83 -28.80 -25.30
C GLY A 143 22.96 -27.87 -24.82
N ASN A 144 22.97 -26.60 -25.21
CA ASN A 144 23.97 -25.63 -24.78
C ASN A 144 23.64 -25.10 -23.37
N LYS A 145 24.67 -24.77 -22.57
CA LYS A 145 24.50 -24.16 -21.27
C LYS A 145 23.89 -22.75 -21.43
N ILE A 146 22.92 -22.40 -20.59
CA ILE A 146 22.27 -21.08 -20.63
C ILE A 146 23.12 -20.08 -19.84
N ARG A 147 23.67 -19.08 -20.51
CA ARG A 147 24.50 -18.01 -19.91
C ARG A 147 23.64 -17.05 -19.08
N THR A 148 24.21 -16.50 -18.02
CA THR A 148 23.57 -15.46 -17.19
C THR A 148 23.78 -14.06 -17.76
N THR A 149 24.80 -13.88 -18.61
CA THR A 149 25.11 -12.64 -19.34
C THR A 149 24.95 -12.88 -20.85
N GLY A 150 24.61 -11.85 -21.60
CA GLY A 150 24.60 -11.90 -23.07
C GLY A 150 25.98 -12.23 -23.64
N GLU A 151 26.05 -12.51 -24.93
CA GLU A 151 27.30 -12.59 -25.64
C GLU A 151 27.85 -11.18 -25.88
N ASP A 152 29.17 -11.01 -25.72
CA ASP A 152 29.82 -9.75 -26.07
C ASP A 152 29.65 -9.56 -27.59
N GLY A 153 29.06 -8.41 -27.96
CA GLY A 153 28.95 -8.04 -29.36
C GLY A 153 30.34 -7.84 -30.00
N GLU A 154 30.45 -8.06 -31.33
CA GLU A 154 31.63 -7.62 -32.08
C GLU A 154 31.84 -6.12 -31.89
N GLU A 155 33.10 -5.66 -31.96
CA GLU A 155 33.55 -4.30 -31.66
C GLU A 155 32.65 -3.25 -32.31
N GLY A 156 31.75 -2.61 -31.50
CA GLY A 156 30.89 -1.52 -31.94
C GLY A 156 29.36 -1.79 -31.90
N ALA A 157 28.89 -2.95 -31.45
CA ALA A 157 27.45 -3.21 -31.16
C ALA A 157 27.24 -3.58 -29.72
N ASP A 158 26.16 -3.05 -29.10
CA ASP A 158 25.73 -3.47 -27.75
C ASP A 158 25.42 -4.98 -27.76
N GLY A 159 25.97 -5.75 -26.85
CA GLY A 159 25.70 -7.18 -26.72
C GLY A 159 24.25 -7.46 -26.35
N GLU A 160 23.71 -8.62 -26.78
CA GLU A 160 22.37 -9.04 -26.36
C GLU A 160 22.32 -9.34 -24.84
N ASP A 161 21.22 -8.94 -24.19
CA ASP A 161 21.01 -9.24 -22.77
C ASP A 161 20.98 -10.74 -22.50
N GLY A 162 21.53 -11.17 -21.36
CA GLY A 162 21.50 -12.56 -20.90
C GLY A 162 20.06 -13.05 -20.72
N LYS A 163 19.77 -14.29 -21.14
CA LYS A 163 18.43 -14.88 -21.05
C LYS A 163 18.21 -15.51 -19.68
N THR A 164 17.27 -14.97 -18.89
CA THR A 164 16.83 -15.58 -17.65
C THR A 164 15.92 -16.78 -17.97
N PRO A 165 16.18 -17.99 -17.44
CA PRO A 165 15.30 -19.13 -17.68
C PRO A 165 13.96 -18.95 -16.99
N ILE A 166 12.87 -19.24 -17.73
CA ILE A 166 11.50 -19.17 -17.23
C ILE A 166 11.11 -20.53 -16.69
N LEU A 167 10.83 -20.60 -15.37
CA LEU A 167 10.24 -21.79 -14.73
C LEU A 167 8.73 -21.68 -14.73
N SER A 168 8.08 -22.79 -15.06
CA SER A 168 6.63 -22.93 -14.99
C SER A 168 6.27 -24.36 -14.61
N VAL A 169 5.00 -24.59 -14.32
CA VAL A 169 4.45 -25.92 -14.10
C VAL A 169 3.30 -26.15 -15.07
N ALA A 170 3.10 -27.40 -15.48
CA ALA A 170 1.98 -27.80 -16.29
C ALA A 170 1.50 -29.21 -15.92
N THR A 171 0.22 -29.46 -16.12
CA THR A 171 -0.37 -30.79 -15.95
C THR A 171 -0.08 -31.63 -17.22
N ASP A 172 0.44 -32.82 -17.03
CA ASP A 172 0.66 -33.77 -18.10
C ASP A 172 -0.56 -34.67 -18.34
N THR A 173 -0.50 -35.52 -19.36
CA THR A 173 -1.58 -36.43 -19.76
C THR A 173 -1.92 -37.48 -18.70
N ASP A 174 -1.03 -37.71 -17.75
CA ASP A 174 -1.26 -38.57 -16.57
C ASP A 174 -1.99 -37.88 -15.41
N GLY A 175 -2.35 -36.59 -15.59
CA GLY A 175 -3.05 -35.78 -14.59
C GLY A 175 -2.16 -35.25 -13.48
N LYS A 176 -0.85 -35.44 -13.53
CA LYS A 176 0.12 -34.93 -12.56
C LYS A 176 0.75 -33.64 -13.05
N VAL A 177 1.19 -32.80 -12.11
CA VAL A 177 1.82 -31.51 -12.39
C VAL A 177 3.34 -31.67 -12.36
N TYR A 178 3.99 -31.23 -13.43
CA TYR A 178 5.44 -31.32 -13.62
C TYR A 178 6.05 -29.95 -13.89
N TRP A 179 7.33 -29.79 -13.55
CA TRP A 179 8.09 -28.60 -13.82
C TRP A 179 8.49 -28.47 -15.30
N LYS A 180 8.46 -27.25 -15.81
CA LYS A 180 8.95 -26.83 -17.11
C LYS A 180 9.99 -25.72 -16.99
N VAL A 181 10.97 -25.72 -17.90
CA VAL A 181 11.96 -24.65 -18.07
C VAL A 181 11.85 -24.16 -19.51
N ASN A 182 11.64 -22.88 -19.71
CA ASN A 182 11.45 -22.29 -21.05
C ASN A 182 10.38 -22.98 -21.89
N GLY A 183 9.32 -23.49 -21.25
CA GLY A 183 8.22 -24.19 -21.91
C GLY A 183 8.44 -25.70 -22.11
N GLU A 184 9.66 -26.23 -21.95
CA GLU A 184 9.98 -27.66 -22.06
C GLU A 184 9.96 -28.37 -20.70
N TRP A 185 9.64 -29.69 -20.70
CA TRP A 185 9.61 -30.44 -19.45
C TRP A 185 10.99 -30.52 -18.79
N LEU A 186 11.05 -30.17 -17.49
CA LEU A 186 12.25 -30.39 -16.71
C LEU A 186 12.45 -31.89 -16.47
N LEU A 187 13.59 -32.41 -16.94
CA LEU A 187 13.92 -33.82 -16.81
C LEU A 187 15.05 -34.02 -15.81
N ASN A 188 14.94 -35.06 -14.97
CA ASN A 188 16.00 -35.60 -14.15
C ASN A 188 16.20 -37.06 -14.55
N ASN A 189 17.39 -37.41 -15.07
CA ASN A 189 17.71 -38.73 -15.59
C ASN A 189 16.67 -39.28 -16.60
N GLY A 190 16.15 -38.35 -17.46
CA GLY A 190 15.18 -38.68 -18.51
C GLY A 190 13.73 -38.80 -18.03
N GLN A 191 13.46 -38.59 -16.74
CA GLN A 191 12.08 -38.55 -16.18
C GLN A 191 11.65 -37.13 -15.86
N LYS A 192 10.36 -36.81 -16.09
CA LYS A 192 9.80 -35.52 -15.76
C LYS A 192 9.83 -35.28 -14.25
N VAL A 193 10.25 -34.08 -13.83
CA VAL A 193 10.29 -33.69 -12.41
C VAL A 193 8.92 -33.25 -11.95
N GLN A 194 8.29 -34.03 -11.09
CA GLN A 194 6.95 -33.76 -10.58
C GLN A 194 6.96 -32.56 -9.62
N ALA A 195 6.04 -31.63 -9.83
CA ALA A 195 5.91 -30.39 -9.02
C ALA A 195 5.04 -30.60 -7.78
N THR A 196 4.21 -31.63 -7.76
CA THR A 196 3.38 -32.02 -6.61
C THR A 196 3.64 -33.46 -6.23
N GLY A 197 3.63 -33.79 -4.92
CA GLY A 197 3.72 -35.17 -4.45
C GLY A 197 2.58 -36.04 -4.97
N ASP A 198 2.77 -37.35 -5.03
CA ASP A 198 1.71 -38.29 -5.38
C ASP A 198 0.56 -38.20 -4.36
N LYS A 199 -0.68 -38.18 -4.85
CA LYS A 199 -1.85 -38.30 -4.00
C LYS A 199 -1.78 -39.70 -3.32
N GLY A 200 -1.69 -39.71 -1.98
CA GLY A 200 -1.70 -40.96 -1.23
C GLY A 200 -2.89 -41.83 -1.62
N ASP A 201 -2.66 -43.15 -1.74
CA ASP A 201 -3.69 -44.12 -2.08
C ASP A 201 -4.90 -43.99 -1.16
N LYS A 202 -6.11 -44.13 -1.74
CA LYS A 202 -7.36 -44.17 -1.01
C LYS A 202 -7.31 -45.35 -0.03
N GLY A 203 -7.11 -45.05 1.26
CA GLY A 203 -7.12 -46.07 2.30
C GLY A 203 -8.46 -46.81 2.29
N ASP A 204 -8.39 -48.15 2.49
CA ASP A 204 -9.53 -49.01 2.64
C ASP A 204 -10.49 -48.52 3.72
N THR A 205 -11.77 -48.78 3.54
CA THR A 205 -12.87 -48.43 4.43
C THR A 205 -12.66 -49.03 5.81
N GLY A 206 -11.92 -48.38 6.65
CA GLY A 206 -11.62 -48.75 8.04
C GLY A 206 -12.22 -47.73 8.99
N ALA A 207 -12.75 -48.25 10.08
CA ALA A 207 -13.44 -47.54 11.14
C ALA A 207 -12.75 -46.23 11.55
N ASN A 208 -13.55 -45.15 11.69
CA ASN A 208 -13.20 -43.83 12.22
C ASN A 208 -11.93 -43.21 11.64
N GLY A 209 -12.09 -42.51 10.51
CA GLY A 209 -11.04 -41.76 9.89
C GLY A 209 -10.40 -40.77 10.85
N ALA A 210 -9.08 -40.83 10.95
CA ALA A 210 -8.27 -39.80 11.61
C ALA A 210 -8.59 -38.43 11.03
N GLN A 211 -8.69 -37.45 11.90
CA GLN A 211 -8.92 -36.05 11.62
C GLN A 211 -8.03 -35.58 10.46
N GLY A 212 -8.63 -35.13 9.35
CA GLY A 212 -7.89 -34.66 8.18
C GLY A 212 -6.89 -33.57 8.55
N ALA A 213 -5.77 -33.54 7.82
CA ALA A 213 -4.71 -32.57 8.01
C ALA A 213 -5.27 -31.14 8.07
N GLN A 214 -4.95 -30.45 9.13
CA GLN A 214 -5.22 -29.03 9.30
C GLN A 214 -4.31 -28.28 8.32
N GLY A 215 -4.86 -27.27 7.62
CA GLY A 215 -4.18 -26.53 6.55
C GLY A 215 -2.79 -26.02 6.94
N ASP A 216 -1.96 -25.81 5.92
CA ASP A 216 -0.56 -25.42 6.03
C ASP A 216 -0.37 -24.24 7.00
N ALA A 217 0.54 -24.42 7.96
CA ALA A 217 0.92 -23.36 8.88
C ALA A 217 1.60 -22.22 8.13
N VAL A 218 1.33 -20.96 8.51
CA VAL A 218 2.02 -19.80 7.94
C VAL A 218 3.49 -19.75 8.39
N PHE A 219 3.79 -20.27 9.58
CA PHE A 219 5.15 -20.36 10.11
C PHE A 219 5.63 -21.80 10.17
N ALA A 220 6.92 -22.00 9.90
CA ALA A 220 7.56 -23.31 10.03
C ALA A 220 7.44 -23.86 11.46
N SER A 221 7.53 -25.17 11.63
CA SER A 221 7.71 -25.77 12.95
C SER A 221 8.97 -25.18 13.57
N ASN A 222 8.87 -24.62 14.78
CA ASN A 222 9.91 -23.78 15.40
C ASN A 222 10.32 -22.54 14.57
N GLY A 223 9.39 -22.01 13.78
CA GLY A 223 9.63 -20.85 12.91
C GLY A 223 9.74 -19.51 13.62
N VAL A 224 9.71 -19.46 14.95
CA VAL A 224 9.99 -18.27 15.76
C VAL A 224 11.20 -18.55 16.63
N GLU A 225 12.32 -17.92 16.29
CA GLU A 225 13.58 -18.02 17.03
C GLU A 225 13.84 -16.69 17.73
N VAL A 226 14.04 -16.72 19.05
CA VAL A 226 14.25 -15.52 19.87
C VAL A 226 15.72 -15.39 20.19
N PHE A 227 16.34 -14.33 19.66
CA PHE A 227 17.72 -13.94 19.96
C PHE A 227 17.74 -12.77 20.95
N ASP A 228 18.90 -12.39 21.41
CA ASP A 228 19.03 -11.30 22.40
C ASP A 228 18.57 -9.94 21.84
N ASP A 229 18.80 -9.68 20.57
CA ASP A 229 18.62 -8.37 19.90
C ASP A 229 17.57 -8.37 18.79
N TYR A 230 17.07 -9.54 18.39
CA TYR A 230 16.02 -9.69 17.40
C TYR A 230 15.20 -10.96 17.58
N VAL A 231 14.04 -11.01 16.94
CA VAL A 231 13.25 -12.23 16.76
C VAL A 231 13.26 -12.56 15.30
N LYS A 232 13.68 -13.79 14.95
CA LYS A 232 13.68 -14.32 13.61
C LYS A 232 12.42 -15.14 13.38
N PHE A 233 11.75 -14.87 12.29
CA PHE A 233 10.56 -15.57 11.84
C PHE A 233 10.91 -16.36 10.60
N THR A 234 10.46 -17.61 10.55
CA THR A 234 10.59 -18.48 9.37
C THR A 234 9.19 -18.87 8.92
N LEU A 235 8.81 -18.49 7.71
CA LEU A 235 7.52 -18.88 7.14
C LEU A 235 7.54 -20.36 6.78
N ALA A 236 6.40 -21.03 6.98
CA ALA A 236 6.20 -22.38 6.49
C ALA A 236 6.10 -22.35 4.97
N GLY A 237 6.85 -23.20 4.31
CA GLY A 237 6.91 -23.27 2.86
C GLY A 237 8.27 -23.79 2.43
N LYS A 238 8.38 -24.15 1.15
CA LYS A 238 9.54 -24.85 0.61
C LYS A 238 10.84 -24.03 0.67
N ASP A 239 10.74 -22.69 0.72
CA ASP A 239 11.89 -21.78 0.65
C ASP A 239 12.25 -21.13 1.99
N GLY A 240 11.54 -21.47 3.07
CA GLY A 240 11.85 -21.01 4.43
C GLY A 240 12.16 -19.51 4.52
N VAL A 241 11.35 -18.67 3.87
CA VAL A 241 11.55 -17.21 3.88
C VAL A 241 11.67 -16.76 5.32
N THR A 242 12.80 -16.14 5.66
CA THR A 242 13.07 -15.62 6.99
C THR A 242 13.06 -14.10 6.97
N PHE A 243 12.50 -13.51 8.02
CA PHE A 243 12.66 -12.09 8.31
C PHE A 243 12.91 -11.88 9.79
N THR A 244 13.48 -10.76 10.15
CA THR A 244 13.80 -10.43 11.54
C THR A 244 13.13 -9.16 11.97
N LEU A 245 12.64 -9.15 13.22
CA LEU A 245 12.18 -7.93 13.89
C LEU A 245 13.16 -7.61 15.02
N PRO A 246 13.64 -6.37 15.11
CA PRO A 246 14.52 -5.97 16.20
C PRO A 246 13.76 -6.03 17.54
N LYS A 247 14.45 -6.55 18.55
CA LYS A 247 13.97 -6.61 19.92
C LYS A 247 14.59 -5.47 20.69
N THR A 248 13.79 -4.69 21.41
CA THR A 248 14.38 -3.71 22.30
C THR A 248 14.93 -4.40 23.53
N ASN A 249 16.17 -4.84 23.44
CA ASN A 249 17.01 -5.06 24.62
C ASN A 249 17.77 -3.77 24.97
N GLY A 250 17.57 -2.70 24.19
CA GLY A 250 18.13 -1.39 24.47
C GLY A 250 17.21 -0.58 25.39
N ILE A 251 17.82 0.29 26.16
CA ILE A 251 17.12 1.21 27.03
C ILE A 251 16.35 2.20 26.14
N THR A 252 15.04 2.29 26.28
CA THR A 252 14.27 3.32 25.58
C THR A 252 14.58 4.68 26.16
N ILE A 253 14.76 5.68 25.29
CA ILE A 253 15.00 7.05 25.67
C ILE A 253 14.05 7.98 24.93
N GLY A 254 13.48 8.94 25.64
CA GLY A 254 12.55 9.92 25.11
C GLY A 254 12.80 11.31 25.67
N PHE A 255 12.01 12.27 25.24
CA PHE A 255 11.92 13.61 25.82
C PHE A 255 10.54 13.80 26.45
N ASP A 256 10.47 14.58 27.52
CA ASP A 256 9.25 14.83 28.31
C ASP A 256 8.18 15.67 27.59
N SER A 257 8.49 16.25 26.44
CA SER A 257 7.56 17.01 25.62
C SER A 257 7.88 16.90 24.13
N TYR A 258 6.91 17.22 23.28
CA TYR A 258 6.95 16.93 21.84
C TYR A 258 7.61 18.01 20.99
N THR A 259 8.28 17.60 19.96
CA THR A 259 8.74 18.19 18.70
C THR A 259 9.78 19.32 18.76
N VAL A 260 9.55 20.46 19.34
CA VAL A 260 10.52 21.57 19.35
C VAL A 260 10.74 22.09 20.77
N PHE A 261 11.98 22.21 21.19
CA PHE A 261 12.32 22.82 22.48
C PHE A 261 12.86 24.24 22.26
N TYR A 262 12.18 25.19 22.87
CA TYR A 262 12.61 26.58 22.87
C TYR A 262 13.45 26.83 24.12
N CYS A 263 14.73 27.10 23.92
CA CYS A 263 15.64 27.42 25.00
C CYS A 263 15.92 28.91 25.06
N SER A 264 15.99 29.42 26.27
CA SER A 264 16.43 30.75 26.63
C SER A 264 17.59 30.68 27.65
N PRO A 265 18.28 31.77 27.96
CA PRO A 265 19.27 31.74 29.05
C PRO A 265 18.71 31.28 30.39
N SER A 266 17.42 31.50 30.64
CA SER A 266 16.74 31.07 31.86
C SER A 266 16.08 29.66 31.75
N ASP A 267 15.84 29.16 30.52
CA ASP A 267 15.23 27.85 30.29
C ASP A 267 16.00 27.09 29.18
N ASN A 268 17.02 26.38 29.60
CA ASN A 268 17.94 25.65 28.72
C ASN A 268 18.12 24.19 29.12
N GLN A 269 17.19 23.63 29.93
CA GLN A 269 17.21 22.24 30.39
C GLN A 269 16.09 21.43 29.77
N ILE A 270 16.44 20.29 29.19
CA ILE A 270 15.48 19.31 28.66
C ILE A 270 15.53 18.07 29.51
N THR A 271 14.38 17.64 30.02
CA THR A 271 14.25 16.40 30.78
C THR A 271 14.21 15.21 29.84
N LEU A 272 14.97 14.17 30.16
CA LEU A 272 14.95 12.90 29.45
C LEU A 272 13.95 11.95 30.10
N GLU A 273 13.13 11.32 29.30
CA GLU A 273 12.28 10.20 29.72
C GLU A 273 13.06 8.90 29.55
N LEU A 274 13.27 8.23 30.66
CA LEU A 274 13.91 6.92 30.75
C LEU A 274 12.94 5.93 31.40
N PRO A 275 13.05 4.61 31.11
CA PRO A 275 12.20 3.60 31.71
C PRO A 275 12.28 3.65 33.24
N ALA A 276 11.13 3.62 33.91
CA ALA A 276 11.08 3.62 35.40
C ALA A 276 11.80 2.41 36.01
N THR A 277 11.97 1.34 35.25
CA THR A 277 12.67 0.11 35.63
C THR A 277 14.18 0.18 35.42
N LEU A 278 14.72 1.27 34.86
CA LEU A 278 16.15 1.45 34.59
C LEU A 278 16.94 1.42 35.90
N LYS A 279 18.02 0.65 35.91
CA LYS A 279 18.99 0.60 37.02
C LYS A 279 20.31 1.23 36.55
N GLU A 280 21.12 1.67 37.51
CA GLU A 280 22.42 2.28 37.22
C GLU A 280 23.38 1.30 36.51
N SER A 281 23.21 -0.01 36.76
CA SER A 281 23.98 -1.07 36.11
C SER A 281 23.61 -1.35 34.65
N ASP A 282 22.47 -0.84 34.17
CA ASP A 282 21.90 -1.21 32.89
C ASP A 282 22.49 -0.43 31.71
N TYR A 283 23.17 0.71 32.00
CA TYR A 283 23.76 1.55 30.96
C TYR A 283 25.22 1.94 31.27
N ASN A 284 26.01 2.14 30.23
CA ASN A 284 27.41 2.59 30.33
C ASN A 284 27.54 4.10 30.20
N ALA A 285 26.77 4.69 29.28
CA ALA A 285 26.88 6.11 28.98
C ALA A 285 25.55 6.70 28.47
N ILE A 286 25.37 7.99 28.73
CA ILE A 286 24.42 8.84 28.01
C ILE A 286 25.23 9.97 27.41
N THR A 287 25.16 10.12 26.09
CA THR A 287 25.85 11.16 25.34
C THR A 287 24.83 12.06 24.66
N ALA A 288 25.22 13.29 24.38
CA ALA A 288 24.38 14.19 23.61
C ALA A 288 25.23 14.98 22.61
N THR A 289 24.70 15.18 21.43
CA THR A 289 25.29 15.98 20.36
C THR A 289 24.30 17.02 19.88
N VAL A 290 24.77 18.18 19.48
CA VAL A 290 23.97 19.21 18.82
C VAL A 290 24.58 19.49 17.46
N SER A 291 23.77 19.35 16.41
CA SER A 291 24.18 19.63 15.02
C SER A 291 23.46 20.86 14.50
N ASN A 292 24.18 21.74 13.85
CA ASN A 292 23.61 22.86 13.11
C ASN A 292 22.92 22.31 11.85
N GLY A 293 21.78 22.85 11.43
CA GLY A 293 20.97 22.38 10.31
C GLY A 293 21.66 22.33 8.93
N ASN A 294 22.96 22.61 8.85
CA ASN A 294 23.78 22.51 7.64
C ASN A 294 24.62 21.23 7.54
N GLY A 295 24.31 20.19 8.31
CA GLY A 295 24.90 18.85 8.12
C GLY A 295 26.30 18.62 8.69
N THR A 296 26.89 19.56 9.39
CA THR A 296 28.15 19.33 10.11
C THR A 296 27.86 18.87 11.55
N SER A 297 28.01 17.58 11.79
CA SER A 297 27.97 17.04 13.16
C SER A 297 29.22 17.48 13.92
N MET A 298 29.04 18.17 15.05
CA MET A 298 30.12 18.34 16.01
C MET A 298 29.94 17.28 17.10
N ASP A 299 30.85 16.33 17.11
CA ASP A 299 31.03 15.38 18.18
C ASP A 299 31.73 16.06 19.36
N ILE A 300 30.99 16.40 20.40
CA ILE A 300 31.57 16.99 21.60
C ILE A 300 31.53 15.94 22.71
N GLN A 301 32.59 15.13 22.73
CA GLN A 301 32.93 14.39 23.93
C GLN A 301 33.45 15.37 24.99
N THR A 302 32.68 15.54 26.05
CA THR A 302 33.10 16.00 27.41
C THR A 302 34.37 16.86 27.53
N ARG A 303 34.56 17.88 26.72
CA ARG A 303 35.53 18.94 26.97
C ARG A 303 34.88 20.29 26.69
N SER A 304 34.96 21.16 27.69
CA SER A 304 34.65 22.58 27.57
C SER A 304 35.51 23.19 26.47
N VAL A 305 34.98 23.32 25.28
CA VAL A 305 35.56 24.14 24.22
C VAL A 305 34.74 25.42 24.19
N SER A 306 35.33 26.46 24.74
CA SER A 306 34.89 27.83 24.55
C SER A 306 35.12 28.21 23.09
N THR A 307 34.08 28.06 22.28
CA THR A 307 33.97 28.77 21.00
C THR A 307 32.65 29.51 21.01
N THR A 308 32.76 30.82 20.95
CA THR A 308 31.69 31.80 21.23
C THR A 308 30.49 31.76 20.31
N ASP A 309 30.45 30.87 19.30
CA ASP A 309 29.46 30.90 18.22
C ASP A 309 28.72 29.57 18.01
N ASN A 310 28.87 28.57 18.87
CA ASN A 310 28.24 27.26 18.70
C ASN A 310 27.41 26.85 19.92
N TRP A 311 26.36 26.02 19.65
CA TRP A 311 25.63 25.33 20.70
C TRP A 311 26.56 24.44 21.51
N GLY A 312 26.44 24.47 22.84
CA GLY A 312 27.03 23.48 23.74
C GLY A 312 25.98 22.56 24.32
N VAL A 313 26.40 21.38 24.69
CA VAL A 313 25.50 20.39 25.30
C VAL A 313 26.20 19.67 26.46
N LYS A 314 25.51 19.50 27.58
CA LYS A 314 25.97 18.73 28.74
C LYS A 314 24.84 17.80 29.23
N VAL A 315 25.15 16.53 29.38
CA VAL A 315 24.22 15.58 29.98
C VAL A 315 24.32 15.65 31.51
N ILE A 316 23.19 15.79 32.17
CA ILE A 316 23.03 15.60 33.61
C ILE A 316 22.56 14.15 33.79
N LYS A 317 23.41 13.32 34.40
CA LYS A 317 23.12 11.88 34.56
C LYS A 317 21.89 11.62 35.41
N PRO A 318 21.17 10.51 35.18
CA PRO A 318 20.08 10.10 36.05
C PRO A 318 20.54 9.87 37.49
N VAL A 319 19.67 10.16 38.44
CA VAL A 319 19.87 9.91 39.85
C VAL A 319 19.05 8.67 40.25
N PHE A 320 19.64 7.80 41.05
CA PHE A 320 18.98 6.60 41.56
C PHE A 320 18.86 6.73 43.09
N SER A 321 17.70 6.39 43.64
CA SER A 321 17.45 6.31 45.07
C SER A 321 16.93 4.91 45.39
N GLU A 322 17.58 4.24 46.33
CA GLU A 322 17.27 2.83 46.68
C GLU A 322 17.21 1.87 45.48
N GLY A 323 18.08 2.10 44.51
CA GLY A 323 18.17 1.32 43.26
C GLY A 323 17.11 1.61 42.21
N SER A 324 16.23 2.58 42.47
CA SER A 324 15.17 3.02 41.51
C SER A 324 15.52 4.38 40.91
N LEU A 325 15.19 4.54 39.61
CA LEU A 325 15.38 5.81 38.92
C LEU A 325 14.51 6.91 39.48
N VAL A 326 15.10 8.04 39.87
CA VAL A 326 14.36 9.25 40.21
C VAL A 326 13.84 9.89 38.96
N LYS A 327 12.54 9.88 38.74
CA LYS A 327 11.88 10.45 37.53
C LYS A 327 12.27 11.91 37.34
N GLY A 328 12.65 12.26 36.09
CA GLY A 328 13.03 13.61 35.70
C GLY A 328 14.42 14.05 36.16
N SER A 329 15.23 13.16 36.75
CA SER A 329 16.60 13.47 37.19
C SER A 329 17.58 13.53 36.02
N ALA A 330 17.35 12.75 34.95
CA ALA A 330 18.18 12.80 33.76
C ALA A 330 17.79 14.00 32.88
N LYS A 331 18.75 14.84 32.56
CA LYS A 331 18.49 16.06 31.80
C LYS A 331 19.63 16.35 30.82
N VAL A 332 19.32 17.16 29.81
CA VAL A 332 20.31 17.80 28.95
C VAL A 332 20.30 19.29 29.21
N LEU A 333 21.45 19.83 29.52
CA LEU A 333 21.67 21.27 29.64
C LEU A 333 22.26 21.78 28.34
N LEU A 334 21.62 22.75 27.71
CA LEU A 334 22.05 23.39 26.49
C LEU A 334 22.82 24.67 26.85
N THR A 335 24.00 24.88 26.22
CA THR A 335 24.68 26.17 26.22
C THR A 335 24.34 26.86 24.92
N LEU A 336 23.81 28.06 25.01
CA LEU A 336 23.32 28.82 23.87
C LEU A 336 24.47 29.47 23.13
N PRO A 337 24.38 29.62 21.79
CA PRO A 337 25.39 30.35 21.02
C PRO A 337 25.36 31.84 21.39
N GLN A 338 26.55 32.46 21.51
CA GLN A 338 26.63 33.88 21.77
C GLN A 338 26.33 34.71 20.53
N ASN A 339 26.55 34.15 19.34
CA ASN A 339 26.21 34.80 18.09
C ASN A 339 24.78 34.40 17.66
N LYS A 340 23.89 35.39 17.53
CA LYS A 340 22.47 35.22 17.20
C LYS A 340 22.18 34.65 15.78
N THR A 341 23.21 34.23 15.03
CA THR A 341 23.01 33.69 13.67
C THR A 341 22.67 32.21 13.60
N ASN A 342 22.72 31.44 14.71
CA ASN A 342 22.45 30.01 14.74
C ASN A 342 21.29 29.68 15.70
N TYR A 343 20.09 30.01 15.26
CA TYR A 343 18.88 29.85 16.11
C TYR A 343 18.34 28.43 16.18
N ARG A 344 18.65 27.57 15.24
CA ARG A 344 18.10 26.20 15.16
C ARG A 344 19.22 25.17 15.17
N ALA A 345 19.00 24.10 15.94
CA ALA A 345 19.89 22.95 15.94
C ALA A 345 19.09 21.66 16.17
N VAL A 346 19.67 20.53 15.84
CA VAL A 346 19.13 19.22 16.16
C VAL A 346 19.91 18.64 17.34
N LEU A 347 19.26 18.50 18.48
CA LEU A 347 19.78 17.79 19.63
C LEU A 347 19.54 16.29 19.42
N ARG A 348 20.62 15.51 19.47
CA ARG A 348 20.54 14.04 19.51
C ARG A 348 21.10 13.57 20.83
N VAL A 349 20.32 12.73 21.54
CA VAL A 349 20.75 12.08 22.78
C VAL A 349 20.79 10.57 22.54
N THR A 350 21.91 9.96 22.92
CA THR A 350 22.14 8.53 22.77
C THR A 350 22.44 7.93 24.14
N ILE A 351 21.75 6.87 24.51
CA ILE A 351 22.06 6.02 25.66
C ILE A 351 22.72 4.74 25.16
N ILE A 352 23.81 4.35 25.80
CA ILE A 352 24.57 3.13 25.50
C ILE A 352 24.35 2.19 26.69
N ASP A 353 23.76 1.04 26.45
CA ASP A 353 23.53 0.03 27.49
C ASP A 353 24.83 -0.66 27.93
N ASN A 354 24.75 -1.51 28.93
CA ASN A 354 25.88 -2.26 29.45
C ASN A 354 26.45 -3.32 28.50
N LYS A 355 25.75 -3.58 27.37
CA LYS A 355 26.18 -4.45 26.27
C LYS A 355 26.77 -3.68 25.08
N GLY A 356 26.84 -2.34 25.19
CA GLY A 356 27.33 -1.46 24.12
C GLY A 356 26.30 -1.11 23.05
N LYS A 357 25.02 -1.47 23.24
CA LYS A 357 23.96 -1.14 22.29
C LYS A 357 23.49 0.31 22.48
N GLU A 358 23.38 1.01 21.38
CA GLU A 358 22.96 2.42 21.32
C GLU A 358 21.45 2.54 21.06
N SER A 359 20.81 3.45 21.80
CA SER A 359 19.45 3.92 21.54
C SER A 359 19.47 5.43 21.51
N SER A 360 18.91 6.05 20.46
CA SER A 360 18.99 7.50 20.27
C SER A 360 17.61 8.11 20.07
N VAL A 361 17.46 9.35 20.53
CA VAL A 361 16.33 10.23 20.24
C VAL A 361 16.84 11.57 19.76
N SER A 362 16.16 12.18 18.79
CA SER A 362 16.53 13.49 18.26
C SER A 362 15.39 14.48 18.41
N ARG A 363 15.75 15.75 18.63
CA ARG A 363 14.79 16.84 18.82
C ARG A 363 15.35 18.14 18.26
N ILE A 364 14.47 18.93 17.65
CA ILE A 364 14.81 20.30 17.25
C ILE A 364 14.87 21.20 18.49
N VAL A 365 15.95 21.93 18.64
CA VAL A 365 16.13 22.95 19.67
C VAL A 365 16.27 24.32 19.01
N TRP A 366 15.57 25.30 19.55
CA TRP A 366 15.57 26.67 19.06
C TRP A 366 16.01 27.61 20.16
N PHE A 367 16.95 28.46 19.83
CA PHE A 367 17.33 29.54 20.73
C PHE A 367 16.38 30.73 20.59
N LYS A 368 15.80 31.16 21.69
CA LYS A 368 15.11 32.45 21.83
C LYS A 368 15.90 33.32 22.78
N ALA A 369 16.48 34.38 22.27
CA ALA A 369 16.93 35.45 23.14
C ALA A 369 15.70 36.16 23.68
N ASP A 370 15.62 36.39 24.97
CA ASP A 370 14.52 37.13 25.60
C ASP A 370 14.40 38.57 25.07
N ASP A 371 15.49 39.08 24.44
CA ASP A 371 15.61 40.40 23.81
C ASP A 371 15.65 40.33 22.27
N ASP A 372 15.30 39.19 21.64
CA ASP A 372 15.29 39.07 20.18
C ASP A 372 14.14 39.90 19.58
N ALA A 373 14.50 40.83 18.71
CA ALA A 373 13.53 41.71 17.99
C ALA A 373 12.48 40.92 17.16
N ASN A 374 12.71 39.62 16.93
CA ASN A 374 11.79 38.72 16.22
C ASN A 374 10.82 37.98 17.14
N VAL A 375 10.93 38.13 18.46
CA VAL A 375 9.96 37.62 19.45
C VAL A 375 9.04 38.75 19.87
N ILE A 376 7.82 38.69 19.45
CA ILE A 376 6.85 39.76 19.69
C ILE A 376 5.84 39.31 20.75
N ASP A 377 5.77 40.03 21.86
CA ASP A 377 4.67 39.93 22.81
C ASP A 377 3.45 40.70 22.25
N ASN A 378 2.49 39.96 21.75
CA ASN A 378 1.25 40.48 21.16
C ASN A 378 0.06 40.36 22.13
N SER A 379 0.31 40.22 23.42
CA SER A 379 -0.75 40.08 24.45
C SER A 379 -1.74 41.23 24.45
N THR A 380 -1.28 42.43 24.03
CA THR A 380 -2.14 43.65 23.88
C THR A 380 -2.66 43.86 22.48
N GLY A 381 -2.32 42.98 21.51
CA GLY A 381 -2.64 43.16 20.09
C GLY A 381 -1.75 44.20 19.39
N GLY A 382 -2.01 44.47 18.10
CA GLY A 382 -1.33 45.50 17.32
C GLY A 382 0.07 45.07 16.84
N LEU A 383 0.19 43.89 16.21
CA LEU A 383 1.46 43.36 15.66
C LEU A 383 2.18 44.37 14.76
N ALA A 384 1.44 45.13 13.96
CA ALA A 384 1.96 46.15 13.04
C ALA A 384 2.79 47.22 13.73
N ASP A 385 2.40 47.65 14.93
CA ASP A 385 3.06 48.70 15.68
C ASP A 385 4.35 48.23 16.37
N LYS A 386 4.55 46.90 16.45
CA LYS A 386 5.66 46.26 17.17
C LYS A 386 6.78 45.84 16.26
N ILE A 387 6.58 45.84 14.94
CA ILE A 387 7.57 45.40 13.95
C ILE A 387 8.11 46.62 13.20
N THR A 388 9.37 46.99 13.48
CA THR A 388 10.00 48.22 12.96
C THR A 388 10.68 48.06 11.58
N ASN A 389 10.98 46.82 11.14
CA ASN A 389 11.66 46.56 9.85
C ASN A 389 11.03 45.31 9.17
N SER A 390 9.84 45.50 8.70
CA SER A 390 9.00 44.38 8.16
C SER A 390 9.65 43.64 6.98
N ALA A 391 10.35 44.34 6.09
CA ALA A 391 10.91 43.77 4.87
C ALA A 391 12.04 42.72 5.12
N ASN A 392 12.67 42.77 6.28
CA ASN A 392 13.84 41.92 6.61
C ASN A 392 13.52 40.83 7.65
N VAL A 393 12.27 40.73 8.10
CA VAL A 393 11.86 39.71 9.08
C VAL A 393 11.84 38.36 8.41
N LYS A 394 12.80 37.51 8.74
CA LYS A 394 12.89 36.12 8.26
C LYS A 394 12.30 35.13 9.24
N GLN A 395 12.33 35.45 10.52
CA GLN A 395 11.78 34.61 11.58
C GLN A 395 10.92 35.48 12.49
N LEU A 396 9.73 35.00 12.79
CA LEU A 396 8.79 35.67 13.68
C LEU A 396 8.20 34.67 14.66
N SER A 397 8.33 34.99 15.95
CA SER A 397 7.68 34.26 17.02
C SER A 397 6.70 35.16 17.76
N ILE A 398 5.45 34.73 17.89
CA ILE A 398 4.41 35.52 18.51
C ILE A 398 4.00 34.90 19.85
N ILE A 399 3.94 35.73 20.89
CA ILE A 399 3.44 35.39 22.21
C ILE A 399 2.12 36.10 22.43
N GLY A 400 1.16 35.45 23.07
CA GLY A 400 -0.15 36.06 23.39
C GLY A 400 -1.14 36.01 22.24
N SER A 401 -2.10 36.94 22.20
CA SER A 401 -3.19 36.93 21.22
C SER A 401 -2.73 37.27 19.81
N ILE A 402 -3.33 36.65 18.84
CA ILE A 402 -3.15 37.00 17.42
C ILE A 402 -4.52 37.09 16.73
N SER A 403 -4.72 38.14 15.97
CA SER A 403 -5.98 38.48 15.31
C SER A 403 -5.94 38.27 13.80
N ASN A 404 -7.08 38.38 13.14
CA ASN A 404 -7.16 38.35 11.67
C ASN A 404 -6.37 39.51 11.05
N ASP A 405 -6.37 40.69 11.67
CA ASP A 405 -5.66 41.87 11.19
C ASP A 405 -4.14 41.66 11.28
N ASP A 406 -3.67 40.95 12.32
CA ASP A 406 -2.24 40.59 12.44
C ASP A 406 -1.84 39.62 11.30
N PHE A 407 -2.68 38.64 10.94
CA PHE A 407 -2.43 37.78 9.78
C PHE A 407 -2.46 38.56 8.47
N GLN A 408 -3.38 39.51 8.32
CA GLN A 408 -3.41 40.38 7.16
C GLN A 408 -2.13 41.21 7.07
N TYR A 409 -1.71 41.81 8.17
CA TYR A 409 -0.44 42.57 8.23
C TYR A 409 0.76 41.69 7.84
N MET A 410 0.85 40.45 8.35
CA MET A 410 1.91 39.52 7.99
C MET A 410 1.93 39.23 6.49
N ARG A 411 0.79 38.95 5.88
CA ARG A 411 0.69 38.69 4.43
C ARG A 411 1.12 39.87 3.57
N GLU A 412 0.77 41.09 3.98
CA GLU A 412 1.00 42.29 3.19
C GLU A 412 2.39 42.88 3.38
N ASN A 413 3.01 42.67 4.56
CA ASN A 413 4.22 43.40 4.93
C ASN A 413 5.42 42.51 5.27
N LEU A 414 5.20 41.23 5.58
CA LEU A 414 6.26 40.32 6.02
C LEU A 414 6.54 39.22 4.99
N THR A 415 6.72 39.63 3.74
CA THR A 415 6.84 38.70 2.59
C THR A 415 8.13 37.87 2.59
N SER A 416 9.11 38.18 3.44
CA SER A 416 10.38 37.48 3.58
C SER A 416 10.42 36.47 4.72
N ILE A 417 9.30 36.23 5.42
CA ILE A 417 9.25 35.26 6.53
C ILE A 417 9.57 33.87 6.00
N GLU A 418 10.60 33.26 6.57
CA GLU A 418 10.98 31.86 6.35
C GLU A 418 10.41 30.94 7.44
N VAL A 419 10.31 31.46 8.67
CA VAL A 419 9.83 30.71 9.85
C VAL A 419 8.80 31.52 10.61
N LEU A 420 7.63 30.94 10.79
CA LEU A 420 6.55 31.49 11.62
C LEU A 420 6.30 30.57 12.82
N ASP A 421 6.60 31.07 14.00
CA ASP A 421 6.39 30.36 15.25
C ASP A 421 5.21 30.95 16.03
N LEU A 422 4.12 30.22 16.06
CA LEU A 422 2.91 30.53 16.81
C LEU A 422 2.74 29.64 18.04
N SER A 423 3.76 28.86 18.44
CA SER A 423 3.63 27.88 19.52
C SER A 423 3.19 28.49 20.84
N ARG A 424 3.50 29.76 21.09
CA ARG A 424 3.10 30.55 22.28
C ARG A 424 1.96 31.53 22.02
N ALA A 425 1.41 31.51 20.80
CA ALA A 425 0.26 32.32 20.47
C ALA A 425 -1.01 31.73 21.05
N THR A 426 -1.92 32.59 21.47
CA THR A 426 -3.23 32.21 21.93
C THR A 426 -4.23 32.35 20.80
N ILE A 427 -4.50 31.26 20.10
CA ILE A 427 -5.46 31.20 19.01
C ILE A 427 -6.08 29.81 18.94
N ALA A 428 -7.39 29.73 18.79
CA ALA A 428 -8.14 28.50 18.62
C ALA A 428 -8.47 28.20 17.16
N THR A 429 -8.51 29.23 16.29
CA THR A 429 -8.86 29.09 14.88
C THR A 429 -7.92 29.92 14.02
N LEU A 430 -7.16 29.25 13.12
CA LEU A 430 -6.47 29.97 12.05
C LEU A 430 -7.49 30.53 11.06
N PRO A 431 -7.37 31.80 10.69
CA PRO A 431 -8.29 32.40 9.73
C PRO A 431 -8.18 31.80 8.34
N GLU A 432 -9.18 32.06 7.52
CA GLU A 432 -9.07 31.83 6.09
C GLU A 432 -7.87 32.59 5.52
N ARG A 433 -7.07 31.89 4.69
CA ARG A 433 -5.87 32.45 4.05
C ARG A 433 -4.84 32.98 5.04
N ALA A 434 -4.64 32.35 6.20
CA ALA A 434 -3.74 32.85 7.24
C ALA A 434 -2.38 33.32 6.70
N MET A 435 -1.71 32.52 5.83
CA MET A 435 -0.41 32.86 5.20
C MET A 435 -0.43 32.77 3.66
N ALA A 436 -1.59 32.61 3.05
CA ALA A 436 -1.74 32.59 1.60
C ALA A 436 -1.70 34.04 1.04
N PHE A 437 -0.77 34.30 0.13
CA PHE A 437 -0.69 35.61 -0.51
C PHE A 437 -1.77 35.79 -1.57
N TYR A 438 -2.22 37.05 -1.74
CA TYR A 438 -3.26 37.39 -2.69
C TYR A 438 -2.85 38.59 -3.53
N GLY A 439 -2.64 38.36 -4.82
CA GLY A 439 -2.36 39.42 -5.79
C GLY A 439 -3.60 39.88 -6.50
N THR A 440 -3.46 40.81 -7.43
CA THR A 440 -4.57 41.39 -8.24
C THR A 440 -5.32 40.38 -9.10
N MET A 441 -4.71 39.21 -9.38
CA MET A 441 -5.27 38.14 -10.22
C MET A 441 -5.62 36.86 -9.43
N GLY A 442 -5.60 36.86 -8.10
CA GLY A 442 -5.89 35.72 -7.25
C GLY A 442 -4.74 35.35 -6.31
N LEU A 443 -4.68 34.08 -5.88
CA LEU A 443 -3.61 33.57 -5.04
C LEU A 443 -2.27 33.67 -5.78
N THR A 444 -1.23 34.08 -5.05
CA THR A 444 0.17 34.15 -5.52
C THR A 444 1.06 33.34 -4.60
N ASP A 445 2.21 32.92 -5.14
CA ASP A 445 3.14 32.07 -4.42
C ASP A 445 3.77 32.75 -3.22
N ASN A 446 3.68 32.13 -2.05
CA ASN A 446 4.53 32.44 -0.91
C ASN A 446 5.78 31.54 -1.02
N THR A 447 6.84 32.11 -1.61
CA THR A 447 8.11 31.42 -1.87
C THR A 447 9.10 31.48 -0.71
N SER A 448 8.72 32.11 0.40
CA SER A 448 9.61 32.37 1.54
C SER A 448 9.32 31.45 2.72
N LEU A 449 8.07 31.21 3.04
CA LEU A 449 7.67 30.49 4.25
C LEU A 449 8.01 29.00 4.15
N LYS A 450 8.96 28.57 5.00
CA LYS A 450 9.50 27.19 5.01
C LYS A 450 8.98 26.37 6.17
N THR A 451 8.82 26.99 7.34
CA THR A 451 8.43 26.29 8.58
C THR A 451 7.34 27.07 9.30
N VAL A 452 6.30 26.35 9.73
CA VAL A 452 5.24 26.88 10.57
C VAL A 452 5.09 26.00 11.81
N ILE A 453 5.05 26.65 12.99
CA ILE A 453 4.84 25.97 14.26
C ILE A 453 3.53 26.48 14.85
N LEU A 454 2.54 25.62 14.92
CA LEU A 454 1.19 25.94 15.39
C LEU A 454 1.05 25.68 16.90
N PRO A 455 0.20 26.45 17.61
CA PRO A 455 0.00 26.32 19.04
C PRO A 455 -0.92 25.11 19.36
N GLU A 456 -0.67 24.47 20.50
CA GLU A 456 -1.50 23.34 20.98
C GLU A 456 -2.96 23.73 21.31
N THR A 457 -3.23 25.02 21.46
CA THR A 457 -4.60 25.54 21.65
C THR A 457 -5.44 25.55 20.37
N LEU A 458 -4.80 25.30 19.20
CA LEU A 458 -5.49 25.33 17.92
C LEU A 458 -6.45 24.16 17.76
N THR A 459 -7.68 24.45 17.35
CA THR A 459 -8.73 23.44 17.09
C THR A 459 -9.20 23.44 15.65
N THR A 460 -8.98 24.54 14.92
CA THR A 460 -9.47 24.73 13.56
C THR A 460 -8.43 25.39 12.67
N ILE A 461 -8.20 24.83 11.49
CA ILE A 461 -7.43 25.43 10.41
C ILE A 461 -8.41 25.94 9.37
N GLY A 462 -8.35 27.24 9.04
CA GLY A 462 -9.24 27.89 8.09
C GLY A 462 -9.00 27.49 6.63
N ASN A 463 -9.93 27.82 5.74
CA ASN A 463 -9.80 27.56 4.32
C ASN A 463 -8.57 28.26 3.74
N SER A 464 -7.86 27.60 2.84
CA SER A 464 -6.66 28.13 2.17
C SER A 464 -5.60 28.67 3.12
N ALA A 465 -5.56 28.25 4.40
CA ALA A 465 -4.71 28.86 5.42
C ALA A 465 -3.23 28.98 4.98
N PHE A 466 -2.72 28.00 4.25
CA PHE A 466 -1.35 27.93 3.72
C PHE A 466 -1.33 27.72 2.20
N ALA A 467 -2.43 28.03 1.50
CA ALA A 467 -2.47 27.83 0.05
C ALA A 467 -1.35 28.60 -0.64
N MET A 468 -0.72 27.99 -1.65
CA MET A 468 0.40 28.52 -2.42
C MET A 468 1.65 28.86 -1.57
N CYS A 469 1.81 28.27 -0.37
CA CYS A 469 3.09 28.33 0.36
C CYS A 469 4.06 27.34 -0.27
N THR A 470 4.59 27.69 -1.45
CA THR A 470 5.35 26.76 -2.31
C THR A 470 6.71 26.37 -1.72
N ALA A 471 7.26 27.17 -0.79
CA ALA A 471 8.49 26.86 -0.06
C ALA A 471 8.28 26.09 1.25
N LEU A 472 7.00 25.86 1.66
CA LEU A 472 6.70 25.21 2.93
C LEU A 472 7.16 23.74 2.90
N THR A 473 8.10 23.40 3.79
CA THR A 473 8.66 22.06 3.94
C THR A 473 8.24 21.39 5.23
N GLU A 474 7.85 22.16 6.24
CA GLU A 474 7.59 21.66 7.58
C GLU A 474 6.43 22.40 8.26
N ILE A 475 5.45 21.65 8.71
CA ILE A 475 4.36 22.14 9.56
C ILE A 475 3.93 21.03 10.52
N ASN A 476 3.72 21.38 11.81
CA ASN A 476 3.06 20.51 12.75
C ASN A 476 1.57 20.84 12.81
N ILE A 477 0.70 19.84 12.71
CA ILE A 477 -0.72 20.02 13.01
C ILE A 477 -0.96 19.51 14.44
N PRO A 478 -1.33 20.40 15.40
CA PRO A 478 -1.51 20.01 16.79
C PRO A 478 -2.59 18.93 16.99
N ALA A 479 -2.39 18.07 17.99
CA ALA A 479 -3.30 16.96 18.29
C ALA A 479 -4.72 17.41 18.64
N ASN A 480 -4.90 18.67 19.05
CA ASN A 480 -6.20 19.26 19.37
C ASN A 480 -7.01 19.75 18.15
N VAL A 481 -6.41 19.77 16.95
CA VAL A 481 -7.14 20.16 15.74
C VAL A 481 -8.22 19.13 15.42
N ARG A 482 -9.43 19.62 15.15
CA ARG A 482 -10.61 18.81 14.81
C ARG A 482 -11.17 19.17 13.44
N THR A 483 -10.94 20.39 12.98
CA THR A 483 -11.47 20.89 11.72
C THR A 483 -10.34 21.37 10.83
N LEU A 484 -10.29 20.82 9.61
CA LEU A 484 -9.39 21.22 8.54
C LEU A 484 -10.16 22.06 7.50
N GLY A 485 -9.51 23.08 6.93
CA GLY A 485 -10.10 23.93 5.89
C GLY A 485 -9.93 23.35 4.49
N ARG A 486 -10.83 23.73 3.58
CA ARG A 486 -10.67 23.45 2.15
C ARG A 486 -9.44 24.17 1.63
N TRP A 487 -8.73 23.56 0.66
CA TRP A 487 -7.52 24.11 0.03
C TRP A 487 -6.42 24.51 1.02
N MET A 488 -6.40 23.97 2.24
CA MET A 488 -5.50 24.45 3.30
C MET A 488 -4.02 24.37 2.93
N PHE A 489 -3.60 23.36 2.14
CA PHE A 489 -2.24 23.18 1.64
C PHE A 489 -2.17 23.10 0.10
N GLU A 490 -3.15 23.71 -0.57
CA GLU A 490 -3.14 23.81 -2.04
C GLU A 490 -1.81 24.41 -2.51
N GLY A 491 -1.12 23.74 -3.46
CA GLY A 491 0.12 24.22 -4.04
C GLY A 491 1.34 24.23 -3.12
N CYS A 492 1.27 23.60 -1.91
CA CYS A 492 2.44 23.40 -1.04
C CYS A 492 3.35 22.30 -1.59
N ASN A 493 3.97 22.53 -2.75
CA ASN A 493 4.65 21.50 -3.53
C ASN A 493 6.00 21.01 -2.95
N GLN A 494 6.53 21.66 -1.91
CA GLN A 494 7.71 21.22 -1.15
C GLN A 494 7.35 20.51 0.16
N LEU A 495 6.07 20.45 0.53
CA LEU A 495 5.62 19.82 1.77
C LEU A 495 5.52 18.29 1.59
N ALA A 496 6.59 17.58 1.97
CA ALA A 496 6.70 16.13 1.72
C ALA A 496 5.98 15.26 2.76
N GLU A 497 5.85 15.72 3.99
CA GLU A 497 5.23 14.98 5.08
C GLU A 497 4.23 15.84 5.85
N VAL A 498 3.08 15.27 6.17
CA VAL A 498 2.08 15.87 7.04
C VAL A 498 1.50 14.79 7.95
N THR A 499 1.57 15.03 9.27
CA THR A 499 0.90 14.18 10.24
C THR A 499 -0.49 14.73 10.55
N LEU A 500 -1.52 13.94 10.26
CA LEU A 500 -2.90 14.28 10.56
C LEU A 500 -3.27 13.88 12.00
N PRO A 501 -3.95 14.75 12.78
CA PRO A 501 -4.35 14.42 14.13
C PRO A 501 -5.50 13.40 14.15
N ASN A 502 -5.48 12.49 15.13
CA ASN A 502 -6.48 11.41 15.27
C ASN A 502 -7.90 11.91 15.63
N GLY A 503 -8.11 13.20 15.76
CA GLY A 503 -9.41 13.77 16.13
C GLY A 503 -10.21 14.37 14.99
N ILE A 504 -9.67 14.41 13.76
CA ILE A 504 -10.39 14.90 12.59
C ILE A 504 -11.38 13.85 12.08
N THR A 505 -12.52 14.29 11.57
CA THR A 505 -13.54 13.42 10.98
C THR A 505 -13.58 13.51 9.46
N ASP A 506 -12.98 14.54 8.89
CA ASP A 506 -13.08 14.85 7.47
C ASP A 506 -11.74 15.35 6.91
N ILE A 507 -11.40 14.91 5.72
CA ILE A 507 -10.40 15.54 4.87
C ILE A 507 -11.20 16.39 3.85
N PRO A 508 -11.18 17.72 3.94
CA PRO A 508 -12.03 18.55 3.10
C PRO A 508 -11.59 18.58 1.64
N ALA A 509 -12.47 19.12 0.78
CA ALA A 509 -12.18 19.24 -0.64
C ALA A 509 -10.89 20.03 -0.88
N SER A 510 -10.06 19.53 -1.79
CA SER A 510 -8.78 20.12 -2.22
C SER A 510 -7.79 20.40 -1.08
N ALA A 511 -7.92 19.75 0.08
CA ALA A 511 -7.07 20.04 1.24
C ALA A 511 -5.57 19.96 0.93
N PHE A 512 -5.18 19.01 0.08
CA PHE A 512 -3.80 18.75 -0.37
C PHE A 512 -3.65 18.85 -1.91
N TYR A 513 -4.52 19.62 -2.57
CA TYR A 513 -4.46 19.80 -4.02
C TYR A 513 -3.07 20.30 -4.44
N SER A 514 -2.40 19.62 -5.39
CA SER A 514 -1.04 19.95 -5.85
C SER A 514 0.00 20.06 -4.72
N CYS A 515 -0.17 19.26 -3.65
CA CYS A 515 0.76 19.22 -2.52
C CYS A 515 1.90 18.23 -2.79
N GLY A 516 3.08 18.52 -2.22
CA GLY A 516 4.30 17.74 -2.41
C GLY A 516 4.39 16.43 -1.62
N ILE A 517 3.33 16.03 -0.92
CA ILE A 517 3.35 14.86 -0.04
C ILE A 517 3.78 13.58 -0.77
N GLU A 518 4.73 12.84 -0.16
CA GLU A 518 5.22 11.55 -0.65
C GLU A 518 4.41 10.38 -0.07
N SER A 519 3.93 10.55 1.15
CA SER A 519 3.05 9.62 1.86
C SER A 519 2.15 10.37 2.84
N ILE A 520 0.98 9.80 3.13
CA ILE A 520 0.08 10.33 4.15
C ILE A 520 -0.68 9.19 4.82
N GLN A 521 -0.73 9.22 6.15
CA GLN A 521 -1.56 8.31 6.92
C GLN A 521 -2.89 8.98 7.23
N ILE A 522 -3.98 8.42 6.72
CA ILE A 522 -5.33 8.87 7.02
C ILE A 522 -5.80 8.20 8.33
N PRO A 523 -6.11 8.98 9.37
CA PRO A 523 -6.57 8.42 10.65
C PRO A 523 -7.89 7.65 10.53
N SER A 524 -8.06 6.62 11.36
CA SER A 524 -9.30 5.84 11.42
C SER A 524 -10.52 6.62 11.93
N SER A 525 -10.34 7.83 12.43
CA SER A 525 -11.42 8.77 12.78
C SER A 525 -12.06 9.43 11.56
N VAL A 526 -11.39 9.41 10.39
CA VAL A 526 -11.87 10.07 9.18
C VAL A 526 -13.03 9.29 8.57
N ASN A 527 -14.16 9.97 8.36
CA ASN A 527 -15.39 9.43 7.78
C ASN A 527 -15.60 9.87 6.34
N SER A 528 -15.01 11.01 5.93
CA SER A 528 -15.14 11.53 4.57
C SER A 528 -13.82 12.04 4.00
N VAL A 529 -13.65 11.87 2.69
CA VAL A 529 -12.58 12.48 1.88
C VAL A 529 -13.24 13.28 0.77
N GLY A 530 -13.02 14.57 0.77
CA GLY A 530 -13.65 15.52 -0.16
C GLY A 530 -13.09 15.41 -1.58
N SER A 531 -13.81 16.01 -2.54
CA SER A 531 -13.39 16.07 -3.95
C SER A 531 -12.03 16.75 -4.09
N TRP A 532 -11.21 16.22 -5.00
CA TRP A 532 -9.84 16.69 -5.30
C TRP A 532 -8.89 16.75 -4.10
N ALA A 533 -9.17 16.03 -3.01
CA ALA A 533 -8.42 16.14 -1.77
C ALA A 533 -6.91 15.92 -1.96
N PHE A 534 -6.52 15.00 -2.83
CA PHE A 534 -5.12 14.66 -3.17
C PHE A 534 -4.83 14.78 -4.68
N ASN A 535 -5.66 15.52 -5.42
CA ASN A 535 -5.45 15.72 -6.85
C ASN A 535 -4.10 16.41 -7.08
N LEU A 536 -3.35 16.00 -8.14
CA LEU A 536 -2.03 16.51 -8.46
C LEU A 536 -0.97 16.35 -7.37
N CYS A 537 -1.17 15.43 -6.41
CA CYS A 537 -0.11 15.06 -5.46
C CYS A 537 0.96 14.24 -6.20
N ASN A 538 1.80 14.92 -6.96
CA ASN A 538 2.72 14.30 -7.91
C ASN A 538 3.82 13.46 -7.25
N ASN A 539 4.12 13.66 -5.98
CA ASN A 539 5.14 12.91 -5.24
C ASN A 539 4.55 11.70 -4.48
N LEU A 540 3.21 11.61 -4.36
CA LEU A 540 2.55 10.54 -3.63
C LEU A 540 2.81 9.18 -4.28
N ILE A 541 3.40 8.25 -3.52
CA ILE A 541 3.81 6.92 -4.01
C ILE A 541 2.73 5.87 -3.75
N SER A 542 2.12 5.94 -2.59
CA SER A 542 1.06 5.01 -2.18
C SER A 542 0.08 5.66 -1.21
N ILE A 543 -1.15 5.16 -1.18
CA ILE A 543 -2.16 5.62 -0.23
C ILE A 543 -3.09 4.49 0.19
N THR A 544 -3.50 4.54 1.46
CA THR A 544 -4.59 3.71 1.99
C THR A 544 -5.72 4.62 2.43
N ILE A 545 -6.92 4.42 1.87
CA ILE A 545 -8.15 5.06 2.35
C ILE A 545 -8.86 4.08 3.29
N PRO A 546 -8.93 4.38 4.61
CA PRO A 546 -9.34 3.40 5.62
C PRO A 546 -10.84 3.05 5.56
N ALA A 547 -11.18 1.92 6.16
CA ALA A 547 -12.56 1.40 6.20
C ALA A 547 -13.53 2.25 7.03
N SER A 548 -13.04 3.25 7.78
CA SER A 548 -13.86 4.25 8.45
C SER A 548 -14.52 5.23 7.47
N VAL A 549 -13.92 5.44 6.29
CA VAL A 549 -14.43 6.36 5.28
C VAL A 549 -15.69 5.78 4.64
N THR A 550 -16.77 6.56 4.70
CA THR A 550 -18.10 6.24 4.14
C THR A 550 -18.54 7.21 3.04
N SER A 551 -17.73 8.25 2.78
CA SER A 551 -17.95 9.22 1.72
C SER A 551 -16.65 9.55 0.99
N LEU A 552 -16.65 9.37 -0.33
CA LEU A 552 -15.52 9.72 -1.21
C LEU A 552 -16.00 10.73 -2.26
N GLY A 553 -15.29 11.84 -2.35
CA GLY A 553 -15.49 12.85 -3.39
C GLY A 553 -14.99 12.37 -4.75
N GLU A 554 -15.20 13.18 -5.78
CA GLU A 554 -14.69 12.95 -7.12
C GLU A 554 -13.23 13.38 -7.28
N SER A 555 -12.51 12.77 -8.24
CA SER A 555 -11.15 13.15 -8.61
C SER A 555 -10.14 13.14 -7.45
N VAL A 556 -10.35 12.31 -6.42
CA VAL A 556 -9.56 12.34 -5.18
C VAL A 556 -8.07 12.11 -5.44
N LEU A 557 -7.73 11.17 -6.32
CA LEU A 557 -6.36 10.76 -6.66
C LEU A 557 -6.08 10.96 -8.17
N ARG A 558 -6.74 11.92 -8.78
CA ARG A 558 -6.53 12.28 -10.18
C ARG A 558 -5.16 12.92 -10.37
N GLU A 559 -4.47 12.59 -11.47
CA GLU A 559 -3.19 13.20 -11.85
C GLU A 559 -2.05 13.05 -10.81
N CYS A 560 -2.08 11.98 -9.99
CA CYS A 560 -1.00 11.65 -9.07
C CYS A 560 0.12 10.93 -9.85
N ALA A 561 1.06 11.69 -10.42
CA ALA A 561 2.01 11.21 -11.42
C ALA A 561 2.94 10.07 -10.95
N ASN A 562 3.25 9.99 -9.65
CA ASN A 562 4.11 8.94 -9.07
C ASN A 562 3.34 7.87 -8.28
N LEU A 563 2.02 7.97 -8.18
CA LEU A 563 1.21 6.98 -7.46
C LEU A 563 1.34 5.60 -8.11
N ARG A 564 1.79 4.60 -7.34
CA ARG A 564 2.00 3.21 -7.79
C ARG A 564 0.96 2.25 -7.25
N SER A 565 0.49 2.50 -6.03
CA SER A 565 -0.49 1.63 -5.37
C SER A 565 -1.52 2.41 -4.57
N ALA A 566 -2.77 1.89 -4.55
CA ALA A 566 -3.85 2.42 -3.75
C ALA A 566 -4.68 1.27 -3.13
N ASP A 567 -4.87 1.30 -1.81
CA ASP A 567 -5.76 0.40 -1.07
C ASP A 567 -7.01 1.17 -0.63
N ILE A 568 -8.13 0.94 -1.33
CA ILE A 568 -9.41 1.61 -1.07
C ILE A 568 -10.26 0.70 -0.19
N GLN A 569 -10.12 0.85 1.11
CA GLN A 569 -10.90 0.09 2.10
C GLN A 569 -12.23 0.77 2.45
N ALA A 570 -12.44 1.99 1.95
CA ALA A 570 -13.64 2.79 2.19
C ALA A 570 -14.94 2.01 1.98
N LYS A 571 -15.91 2.18 2.88
CA LYS A 571 -17.22 1.54 2.82
C LYS A 571 -18.20 2.35 1.98
N VAL A 572 -17.88 2.50 0.70
CA VAL A 572 -18.70 3.18 -0.29
C VAL A 572 -19.19 2.18 -1.34
N ASN A 573 -20.34 2.47 -1.97
CA ASN A 573 -20.87 1.64 -3.05
C ASN A 573 -20.29 2.02 -4.43
N THR A 574 -19.73 3.22 -4.52
CA THR A 574 -19.30 3.81 -5.80
C THR A 574 -17.88 4.33 -5.68
N LEU A 575 -17.01 3.94 -6.62
CA LEU A 575 -15.76 4.63 -6.87
C LEU A 575 -16.06 5.81 -7.79
N SER A 576 -15.79 7.01 -7.32
CA SER A 576 -16.28 8.26 -7.90
C SER A 576 -15.67 8.60 -9.26
N TYR A 577 -16.29 9.59 -9.92
CA TYR A 577 -15.88 10.14 -11.21
C TYR A 577 -14.40 10.60 -11.20
N ASN A 578 -13.64 10.24 -12.27
CA ASN A 578 -12.22 10.58 -12.46
C ASN A 578 -11.29 10.18 -11.29
N PHE A 579 -11.64 9.20 -10.47
CA PHE A 579 -10.96 8.94 -9.19
C PHE A 579 -9.44 8.81 -9.33
N PHE A 580 -8.94 8.02 -10.31
CA PHE A 580 -7.52 7.82 -10.62
C PHE A 580 -7.11 8.38 -11.98
N LEU A 581 -7.95 9.13 -12.64
CA LEU A 581 -7.69 9.61 -14.00
C LEU A 581 -6.30 10.23 -14.14
N ASN A 582 -5.55 9.82 -15.17
CA ASN A 582 -4.17 10.28 -15.48
C ASN A 582 -3.10 9.94 -14.43
N SER A 583 -3.35 8.99 -13.51
CA SER A 583 -2.33 8.50 -12.59
C SER A 583 -1.49 7.41 -13.25
N LYS A 584 -0.61 7.81 -14.18
CA LYS A 584 0.06 6.97 -15.18
C LYS A 584 1.03 5.90 -14.65
N LYS A 585 1.41 5.96 -13.37
CA LYS A 585 2.26 4.93 -12.72
C LYS A 585 1.47 4.00 -11.82
N LEU A 586 0.14 4.17 -11.71
CA LEU A 586 -0.70 3.33 -10.86
C LEU A 586 -0.85 1.94 -11.49
N THR A 587 -0.22 0.95 -10.86
CA THR A 587 -0.24 -0.45 -11.32
C THR A 587 -0.95 -1.40 -10.37
N ASN A 588 -1.10 -1.02 -9.10
CA ASN A 588 -1.72 -1.88 -8.09
C ASN A 588 -2.87 -1.16 -7.40
N VAL A 589 -4.08 -1.68 -7.53
CA VAL A 589 -5.26 -1.14 -6.87
C VAL A 589 -6.05 -2.25 -6.21
N LYS A 590 -6.33 -2.07 -4.92
CA LYS A 590 -7.23 -2.91 -4.18
C LYS A 590 -8.51 -2.13 -3.86
N LEU A 591 -9.65 -2.72 -4.19
CA LEU A 591 -10.97 -2.12 -3.96
C LEU A 591 -11.70 -2.82 -2.82
N SER A 592 -12.43 -2.03 -2.02
CA SER A 592 -13.37 -2.56 -1.01
C SER A 592 -14.42 -3.45 -1.66
N THR A 593 -14.82 -4.50 -0.95
CA THR A 593 -15.90 -5.41 -1.38
C THR A 593 -17.29 -4.76 -1.42
N THR A 594 -17.43 -3.55 -0.91
CA THR A 594 -18.68 -2.78 -0.96
C THR A 594 -18.86 -2.02 -2.28
N ILE A 595 -17.77 -1.81 -3.05
CA ILE A 595 -17.83 -1.07 -4.31
C ILE A 595 -18.51 -1.93 -5.38
N THR A 596 -19.67 -1.47 -5.84
CA THR A 596 -20.50 -2.12 -6.87
C THR A 596 -20.56 -1.33 -8.17
N THR A 597 -20.14 -0.06 -8.14
CA THR A 597 -20.13 0.85 -9.30
C THR A 597 -18.78 1.52 -9.46
N LEU A 598 -18.25 1.50 -10.68
CA LEU A 598 -17.11 2.30 -11.11
C LEU A 598 -17.64 3.44 -11.99
N GLU A 599 -17.45 4.68 -11.56
CA GLU A 599 -17.91 5.87 -12.29
C GLU A 599 -17.01 6.18 -13.50
N SER A 600 -17.48 7.11 -14.34
CA SER A 600 -16.79 7.47 -15.58
C SER A 600 -15.36 7.89 -15.34
N ASN A 601 -14.46 7.41 -16.21
CA ASN A 601 -13.01 7.63 -16.20
C ASN A 601 -12.30 7.29 -14.87
N SER A 602 -12.93 6.48 -13.99
CA SER A 602 -12.37 6.23 -12.65
C SER A 602 -10.97 5.61 -12.68
N PHE A 603 -10.60 4.89 -13.74
CA PHE A 603 -9.27 4.32 -14.02
C PHE A 603 -8.73 4.76 -15.40
N GLY A 604 -9.22 5.87 -15.97
CA GLY A 604 -8.77 6.33 -17.29
C GLY A 604 -7.30 6.75 -17.27
N ASP A 605 -6.52 6.36 -18.30
CA ASP A 605 -5.12 6.74 -18.48
C ASP A 605 -4.25 6.46 -17.23
N THR A 606 -4.38 5.24 -16.67
CA THR A 606 -3.55 4.75 -15.57
C THR A 606 -2.39 3.89 -16.08
N GLY A 607 -1.53 3.42 -15.16
CA GLY A 607 -0.41 2.53 -15.47
C GLY A 607 -0.73 1.04 -15.42
N LEU A 608 -2.02 0.67 -15.27
CA LEU A 608 -2.43 -0.73 -15.14
C LEU A 608 -1.96 -1.57 -16.33
N THR A 609 -1.35 -2.72 -16.03
CA THR A 609 -0.97 -3.74 -17.02
C THR A 609 -1.98 -4.87 -17.07
N GLU A 610 -2.63 -5.13 -15.96
CA GLU A 610 -3.71 -6.11 -15.84
C GLU A 610 -4.76 -5.61 -14.84
N PHE A 611 -6.00 -6.00 -15.02
CA PHE A 611 -7.07 -5.72 -14.06
C PHE A 611 -8.15 -6.79 -14.07
N VAL A 612 -8.43 -7.33 -12.90
CA VAL A 612 -9.58 -8.20 -12.67
C VAL A 612 -10.68 -7.34 -12.07
N ILE A 613 -11.74 -7.06 -12.84
CA ILE A 613 -12.90 -6.34 -12.31
C ILE A 613 -13.53 -7.22 -11.23
N PRO A 614 -13.62 -6.77 -9.96
CA PRO A 614 -14.12 -7.58 -8.87
C PRO A 614 -15.56 -8.05 -9.10
N SER A 615 -15.86 -9.28 -8.72
CA SER A 615 -17.16 -9.91 -8.99
C SER A 615 -18.37 -9.24 -8.33
N GLN A 616 -18.16 -8.40 -7.32
CA GLN A 616 -19.23 -7.57 -6.73
C GLN A 616 -19.57 -6.34 -7.55
N VAL A 617 -18.71 -5.90 -8.49
CA VAL A 617 -18.99 -4.77 -9.37
C VAL A 617 -20.09 -5.17 -10.37
N ARG A 618 -21.12 -4.35 -10.47
CA ARG A 618 -22.28 -4.57 -11.34
C ARG A 618 -22.37 -3.53 -12.46
N THR A 619 -21.87 -2.34 -12.24
CA THR A 619 -21.94 -1.24 -13.19
C THR A 619 -20.57 -0.61 -13.37
N VAL A 620 -20.18 -0.47 -14.63
CA VAL A 620 -18.99 0.27 -15.04
C VAL A 620 -19.42 1.33 -16.04
N LYS A 621 -19.17 2.58 -15.70
CA LYS A 621 -19.59 3.75 -16.46
C LYS A 621 -18.63 4.07 -17.62
N GLU A 622 -18.99 5.09 -18.37
CA GLU A 622 -18.30 5.55 -19.58
C GLU A 622 -16.79 5.74 -19.37
N GLY A 623 -15.99 5.15 -20.25
CA GLY A 623 -14.55 5.35 -20.31
C GLY A 623 -13.78 4.93 -19.06
N ALA A 624 -14.38 4.14 -18.15
CA ALA A 624 -13.79 3.87 -16.84
C ALA A 624 -12.36 3.33 -16.91
N PHE A 625 -11.99 2.62 -17.96
CA PHE A 625 -10.63 2.11 -18.22
C PHE A 625 -10.06 2.60 -19.56
N SER A 626 -10.58 3.68 -20.14
CA SER A 626 -10.13 4.17 -21.44
C SER A 626 -8.69 4.68 -21.37
N TYR A 627 -7.98 4.61 -22.52
CA TYR A 627 -6.62 5.10 -22.71
C TYR A 627 -5.55 4.48 -21.81
N ASN A 628 -5.82 3.30 -21.21
CA ASN A 628 -4.81 2.55 -20.47
C ASN A 628 -3.80 1.91 -21.45
N VAL A 629 -2.79 2.70 -21.83
CA VAL A 629 -1.83 2.34 -22.87
C VAL A 629 -0.96 1.13 -22.54
N ASN A 630 -0.92 0.72 -21.29
CA ASN A 630 -0.15 -0.43 -20.82
C ASN A 630 -1.01 -1.66 -20.50
N LEU A 631 -2.34 -1.56 -20.53
CA LEU A 631 -3.24 -2.65 -20.17
C LEU A 631 -3.18 -3.78 -21.19
N GLU A 632 -2.73 -4.95 -20.75
CA GLU A 632 -2.58 -6.16 -21.58
C GLU A 632 -3.66 -7.20 -21.30
N THR A 633 -4.14 -7.27 -20.06
CA THR A 633 -5.08 -8.30 -19.63
C THR A 633 -6.23 -7.71 -18.81
N VAL A 634 -7.46 -8.13 -19.12
CA VAL A 634 -8.64 -7.77 -18.33
C VAL A 634 -9.59 -8.96 -18.17
N SER A 635 -10.17 -9.08 -16.96
CA SER A 635 -11.24 -10.05 -16.70
C SER A 635 -12.53 -9.32 -16.33
N ILE A 636 -13.60 -9.63 -17.05
CA ILE A 636 -14.93 -9.05 -16.94
C ILE A 636 -15.84 -10.07 -16.23
N PRO A 637 -16.38 -9.75 -15.05
CA PRO A 637 -17.19 -10.67 -14.27
C PRO A 637 -18.61 -10.86 -14.84
N ALA A 638 -19.28 -11.90 -14.39
CA ALA A 638 -20.67 -12.20 -14.74
C ALA A 638 -21.63 -11.07 -14.32
N GLY A 639 -22.61 -10.77 -15.17
CA GLY A 639 -23.67 -9.80 -14.90
C GLY A 639 -23.22 -8.35 -14.87
N LEU A 640 -22.00 -8.04 -15.36
CA LEU A 640 -21.53 -6.67 -15.47
C LEU A 640 -22.33 -5.91 -16.53
N GLN A 641 -22.83 -4.73 -16.16
CA GLN A 641 -23.38 -3.75 -17.08
C GLN A 641 -22.26 -2.83 -17.58
N MET A 642 -21.94 -2.91 -18.86
CA MET A 642 -20.92 -2.12 -19.52
C MET A 642 -21.57 -0.89 -20.17
N SER A 643 -21.03 0.28 -19.87
CA SER A 643 -21.38 1.50 -20.55
C SER A 643 -20.51 1.71 -21.80
N PHE A 644 -20.47 2.90 -22.30
CA PHE A 644 -19.78 3.35 -23.49
C PHE A 644 -18.25 3.45 -23.28
N SER A 645 -17.44 3.12 -24.30
CA SER A 645 -15.97 3.33 -24.37
C SER A 645 -15.13 2.69 -23.25
N LEU A 646 -15.55 1.56 -22.70
CA LEU A 646 -14.98 1.02 -21.45
C LEU A 646 -13.46 0.84 -21.50
N PHE A 647 -12.92 0.23 -22.57
CA PHE A 647 -11.48 0.01 -22.81
C PHE A 647 -11.02 0.71 -24.11
N ASN A 648 -11.71 1.75 -24.53
CA ASN A 648 -11.36 2.50 -25.74
C ASN A 648 -9.93 3.02 -25.62
N GLY A 649 -9.14 2.84 -26.69
CA GLY A 649 -7.76 3.33 -26.74
C GLY A 649 -6.79 2.59 -25.82
N CYS A 650 -6.98 1.28 -25.61
CA CYS A 650 -6.05 0.40 -24.91
C CYS A 650 -5.20 -0.40 -25.92
N PRO A 651 -4.11 0.18 -26.47
CA PRO A 651 -3.42 -0.36 -27.64
C PRO A 651 -2.70 -1.68 -27.37
N LYS A 652 -2.33 -1.98 -26.12
CA LYS A 652 -1.65 -3.22 -25.73
C LYS A 652 -2.59 -4.33 -25.26
N LEU A 653 -3.92 -4.09 -25.21
CA LEU A 653 -4.87 -5.08 -24.72
C LEU A 653 -4.92 -6.29 -25.67
N LYS A 654 -4.53 -7.47 -25.13
CA LYS A 654 -4.44 -8.75 -25.84
C LYS A 654 -5.40 -9.78 -25.28
N ASN A 655 -5.48 -9.86 -23.96
CA ASN A 655 -6.19 -10.93 -23.24
C ASN A 655 -7.45 -10.38 -22.58
N VAL A 656 -8.61 -10.72 -23.12
CA VAL A 656 -9.90 -10.34 -22.58
C VAL A 656 -10.68 -11.59 -22.21
N THR A 657 -10.96 -11.75 -20.92
CA THR A 657 -11.85 -12.81 -20.43
C THR A 657 -13.21 -12.21 -20.09
N ILE A 658 -14.26 -12.73 -20.71
CA ILE A 658 -15.66 -12.32 -20.45
C ILE A 658 -16.40 -13.51 -19.85
N ALA A 659 -16.89 -13.37 -18.63
CA ALA A 659 -17.61 -14.43 -17.95
C ALA A 659 -18.99 -14.67 -18.55
N GLU A 660 -19.50 -15.89 -18.42
CA GLU A 660 -20.91 -16.21 -18.71
C GLU A 660 -21.81 -15.33 -17.80
N GLY A 661 -22.97 -14.90 -18.33
CA GLY A 661 -23.86 -13.95 -17.68
C GLY A 661 -23.68 -12.49 -18.11
N VAL A 662 -22.65 -12.17 -18.88
CA VAL A 662 -22.56 -10.90 -19.62
C VAL A 662 -23.47 -11.02 -20.84
N THR A 663 -24.38 -10.04 -21.01
CA THR A 663 -25.40 -10.07 -22.07
C THR A 663 -25.19 -9.05 -23.17
N GLU A 664 -24.37 -8.02 -22.92
CA GLU A 664 -24.14 -6.94 -23.87
C GLU A 664 -22.65 -6.51 -23.89
N ILE A 665 -22.12 -6.23 -25.08
CA ILE A 665 -20.90 -5.47 -25.26
C ILE A 665 -21.28 -4.03 -25.56
N GLY A 666 -20.93 -3.09 -24.69
CA GLY A 666 -21.26 -1.68 -24.82
C GLY A 666 -20.63 -1.03 -26.04
N ALA A 667 -21.12 0.14 -26.47
CA ALA A 667 -20.60 0.86 -27.61
C ALA A 667 -19.13 1.27 -27.36
N GLU A 668 -18.29 1.18 -28.40
CA GLU A 668 -16.87 1.53 -28.38
C GLU A 668 -16.06 0.81 -27.28
N THR A 669 -16.58 -0.29 -26.70
CA THR A 669 -15.94 -0.96 -25.53
C THR A 669 -14.49 -1.32 -25.80
N PHE A 670 -14.15 -1.88 -26.96
CA PHE A 670 -12.80 -2.27 -27.37
C PHE A 670 -12.30 -1.45 -28.57
N ARG A 671 -12.84 -0.27 -28.80
CA ARG A 671 -12.41 0.58 -29.91
C ARG A 671 -10.92 0.90 -29.77
N ASP A 672 -10.19 0.79 -30.90
CA ASP A 672 -8.77 1.04 -31.00
C ASP A 672 -7.89 0.18 -30.06
N CYS A 673 -8.36 -1.03 -29.69
CA CYS A 673 -7.56 -2.07 -29.05
C CYS A 673 -6.73 -2.80 -30.13
N ILE A 674 -5.70 -2.14 -30.64
CA ILE A 674 -4.97 -2.56 -31.87
C ILE A 674 -4.21 -3.88 -31.72
N SER A 675 -3.92 -4.34 -30.50
CA SER A 675 -3.21 -5.60 -30.22
C SER A 675 -4.14 -6.76 -29.85
N LEU A 676 -5.46 -6.58 -29.86
CA LEU A 676 -6.43 -7.64 -29.55
C LEU A 676 -6.48 -8.64 -30.70
N GLU A 677 -5.89 -9.83 -30.52
CA GLU A 677 -5.78 -10.86 -31.57
C GLU A 677 -7.01 -11.76 -31.65
N GLY A 678 -7.65 -12.00 -30.51
CA GLY A 678 -8.83 -12.86 -30.42
C GLY A 678 -9.73 -12.50 -29.25
N ILE A 679 -11.01 -12.78 -29.39
CA ILE A 679 -11.97 -12.61 -28.30
C ILE A 679 -13.00 -13.75 -28.27
N THR A 680 -13.38 -14.16 -27.07
CA THR A 680 -14.46 -15.12 -26.87
C THR A 680 -15.64 -14.43 -26.21
N LEU A 681 -16.77 -14.38 -26.92
CA LEU A 681 -18.03 -13.87 -26.42
C LEU A 681 -18.80 -15.02 -25.75
N PRO A 682 -19.38 -14.84 -24.56
CA PRO A 682 -20.08 -15.88 -23.83
C PRO A 682 -21.38 -16.33 -24.53
N SER A 683 -21.92 -17.46 -24.10
CA SER A 683 -23.17 -17.97 -24.65
C SER A 683 -24.41 -17.09 -24.32
N THR A 684 -24.25 -16.26 -23.31
CA THR A 684 -25.29 -15.34 -22.80
C THR A 684 -25.37 -14.02 -23.56
N ILE A 685 -24.46 -13.76 -24.50
CA ILE A 685 -24.41 -12.49 -25.23
C ILE A 685 -25.63 -12.34 -26.15
N THR A 686 -26.33 -11.23 -26.06
CA THR A 686 -27.52 -10.93 -26.86
C THR A 686 -27.37 -9.71 -27.76
N SER A 687 -26.44 -8.80 -27.45
CA SER A 687 -26.21 -7.60 -28.24
C SER A 687 -24.76 -7.13 -28.22
N ILE A 688 -24.35 -6.52 -29.33
CA ILE A 688 -23.09 -5.80 -29.50
C ILE A 688 -23.44 -4.41 -30.01
N ARG A 689 -23.02 -3.38 -29.28
CA ARG A 689 -23.31 -1.98 -29.62
C ARG A 689 -22.34 -1.44 -30.66
N ASP A 690 -22.70 -0.27 -31.20
CA ASP A 690 -21.95 0.40 -32.27
C ASP A 690 -20.46 0.56 -31.92
N ARG A 691 -19.59 0.37 -32.95
CA ARG A 691 -18.12 0.52 -32.87
C ARG A 691 -17.43 -0.31 -31.78
N ALA A 692 -18.08 -1.35 -31.23
CA ALA A 692 -17.54 -2.11 -30.10
C ALA A 692 -16.12 -2.65 -30.35
N PHE A 693 -15.77 -3.02 -31.60
CA PHE A 693 -14.47 -3.53 -32.01
C PHE A 693 -13.82 -2.69 -33.13
N GLN A 694 -14.27 -1.45 -33.32
CA GLN A 694 -13.70 -0.57 -34.33
C GLN A 694 -12.19 -0.38 -34.09
N GLY A 695 -11.37 -0.57 -35.15
CA GLY A 695 -9.93 -0.34 -35.05
C GLY A 695 -9.14 -1.44 -34.33
N CYS A 696 -9.72 -2.61 -34.06
CA CYS A 696 -8.99 -3.77 -33.54
C CYS A 696 -8.20 -4.44 -34.68
N LEU A 697 -7.09 -3.81 -35.09
CA LEU A 697 -6.34 -4.17 -36.28
C LEU A 697 -5.74 -5.59 -36.28
N ALA A 698 -5.41 -6.12 -35.09
CA ALA A 698 -4.87 -7.47 -34.91
C ALA A 698 -5.93 -8.56 -34.78
N LEU A 699 -7.24 -8.22 -34.76
CA LEU A 699 -8.30 -9.17 -34.44
C LEU A 699 -8.51 -10.17 -35.58
N THR A 700 -7.96 -11.38 -35.40
CA THR A 700 -8.00 -12.48 -36.40
C THR A 700 -9.02 -13.56 -36.05
N SER A 701 -9.54 -13.57 -34.83
CA SER A 701 -10.51 -14.56 -34.41
C SER A 701 -11.56 -13.99 -33.43
N VAL A 702 -12.83 -14.15 -33.77
CA VAL A 702 -13.96 -13.90 -32.84
C VAL A 702 -14.69 -15.22 -32.61
N THR A 703 -14.68 -15.70 -31.36
CA THR A 703 -15.45 -16.87 -30.97
C THR A 703 -16.73 -16.40 -30.29
N CYS A 704 -17.90 -16.62 -30.91
CA CYS A 704 -19.20 -16.33 -30.29
C CYS A 704 -19.91 -17.63 -29.90
N LYS A 705 -20.10 -17.85 -28.59
CA LYS A 705 -20.74 -19.07 -28.08
C LYS A 705 -22.26 -19.04 -28.08
N ALA A 706 -22.89 -17.90 -28.40
CA ALA A 706 -24.34 -17.78 -28.45
C ALA A 706 -24.92 -18.62 -29.58
N THR A 707 -26.00 -19.37 -29.32
CA THR A 707 -26.73 -20.17 -30.32
C THR A 707 -27.63 -19.30 -31.20
N THR A 708 -28.05 -18.15 -30.68
CA THR A 708 -28.78 -17.12 -31.41
C THR A 708 -27.82 -15.96 -31.73
N ILE A 709 -27.81 -15.49 -32.98
CA ILE A 709 -26.98 -14.38 -33.40
C ILE A 709 -27.26 -13.13 -32.55
N PRO A 710 -26.28 -12.54 -31.86
CA PRO A 710 -26.46 -11.31 -31.12
C PRO A 710 -26.87 -10.15 -32.03
N GLU A 711 -27.72 -9.28 -31.54
CA GLU A 711 -28.12 -8.07 -32.25
C GLU A 711 -26.92 -7.09 -32.40
N LEU A 712 -26.74 -6.55 -33.58
CA LEU A 712 -25.83 -5.44 -33.84
C LEU A 712 -26.65 -4.15 -33.81
N SER A 713 -26.70 -3.48 -32.64
CA SER A 713 -27.53 -2.30 -32.44
C SER A 713 -26.74 -1.01 -32.67
N ALA A 714 -27.32 -0.11 -33.48
CA ALA A 714 -26.77 1.23 -33.72
C ALA A 714 -26.89 2.13 -32.48
N HIS A 715 -26.00 3.09 -32.33
CA HIS A 715 -26.17 4.17 -31.36
C HIS A 715 -27.32 5.10 -31.81
N ASN A 716 -28.07 5.69 -30.89
CA ASN A 716 -29.30 6.49 -31.09
C ASN A 716 -29.14 7.78 -31.95
N THR A 717 -28.08 7.94 -32.73
CA THR A 717 -27.84 9.16 -33.52
C THR A 717 -28.47 9.15 -34.93
N GLY A 718 -29.25 8.14 -35.27
CA GLY A 718 -29.97 8.10 -36.55
C GLY A 718 -29.13 7.78 -37.78
N GLU A 719 -27.82 7.70 -37.66
CA GLU A 719 -26.89 7.34 -38.75
C GLU A 719 -26.49 5.87 -38.62
N ASN A 720 -26.97 5.03 -39.55
CA ASN A 720 -26.65 3.61 -39.66
C ASN A 720 -25.25 3.38 -40.21
N TYR A 721 -24.21 3.72 -39.48
CA TYR A 721 -22.88 3.23 -39.78
C TYR A 721 -22.68 1.88 -39.09
N ASN A 722 -22.71 0.78 -39.84
CA ASN A 722 -22.41 -0.55 -39.34
C ASN A 722 -20.91 -0.69 -39.03
N LEU A 723 -20.43 0.00 -37.97
CA LEU A 723 -19.00 0.10 -37.63
C LEU A 723 -18.55 -0.85 -36.50
N HIS A 724 -19.41 -1.80 -36.06
CA HIS A 724 -19.16 -2.71 -34.94
C HIS A 724 -17.79 -3.42 -35.03
N PHE A 725 -17.41 -3.89 -36.25
CA PHE A 725 -16.16 -4.57 -36.55
C PHE A 725 -15.35 -3.83 -37.66
N TYR A 726 -15.53 -2.53 -37.81
CA TYR A 726 -14.81 -1.76 -38.80
C TYR A 726 -13.31 -1.69 -38.50
N GLY A 727 -12.46 -2.02 -39.48
CA GLY A 727 -11.00 -1.97 -39.31
C GLY A 727 -10.40 -3.15 -38.55
N ILE A 728 -11.14 -4.27 -38.40
CA ILE A 728 -10.53 -5.53 -37.93
C ILE A 728 -9.64 -6.16 -39.02
N HIS A 729 -8.82 -7.14 -38.62
CA HIS A 729 -7.93 -7.82 -39.56
C HIS A 729 -8.70 -8.48 -40.73
N SER A 730 -8.22 -8.34 -41.95
CA SER A 730 -8.92 -8.83 -43.15
C SER A 730 -9.07 -10.35 -43.21
N SER A 731 -8.30 -11.12 -42.47
CA SER A 731 -8.43 -12.58 -42.36
C SER A 731 -9.22 -13.02 -41.12
N CYS A 732 -9.91 -12.08 -40.42
CA CYS A 732 -10.63 -12.41 -39.21
C CYS A 732 -11.71 -13.49 -39.47
N VAL A 733 -11.67 -14.55 -38.66
CA VAL A 733 -12.59 -15.68 -38.70
C VAL A 733 -13.58 -15.56 -37.56
N LEU A 734 -14.87 -15.77 -37.86
CA LEU A 734 -15.91 -15.96 -36.85
C LEU A 734 -16.07 -17.47 -36.55
N LYS A 735 -15.93 -17.86 -35.27
CA LYS A 735 -16.26 -19.20 -34.79
C LYS A 735 -17.59 -19.15 -34.07
N ARG A 736 -18.52 -20.05 -34.40
CA ARG A 736 -19.90 -20.10 -33.83
C ARG A 736 -20.31 -21.52 -33.50
N PRO A 737 -21.34 -21.72 -32.68
CA PRO A 737 -21.93 -23.07 -32.46
C PRO A 737 -22.40 -23.72 -33.76
N ALA A 738 -22.13 -25.00 -33.91
CA ALA A 738 -22.53 -25.76 -35.09
C ALA A 738 -24.03 -25.60 -35.40
N GLY A 739 -24.36 -25.29 -36.65
CA GLY A 739 -25.72 -25.08 -37.09
C GLY A 739 -26.40 -23.75 -36.73
N ALA A 740 -25.75 -22.88 -35.94
CA ALA A 740 -26.28 -21.55 -35.64
C ALA A 740 -26.20 -20.64 -36.83
N ASN A 741 -27.21 -19.83 -37.14
CA ASN A 741 -27.26 -18.97 -38.32
C ASN A 741 -26.65 -17.59 -38.00
N TYR A 742 -25.44 -17.34 -38.51
CA TYR A 742 -24.70 -16.07 -38.45
C TYR A 742 -24.49 -15.40 -39.80
N SER A 743 -25.31 -15.73 -40.79
CA SER A 743 -25.20 -15.18 -42.15
C SER A 743 -25.23 -13.62 -42.17
N GLY A 744 -25.99 -13.01 -41.23
CA GLY A 744 -26.03 -11.53 -41.09
C GLY A 744 -24.70 -10.87 -40.71
N TRP A 745 -23.72 -11.64 -40.20
CA TRP A 745 -22.40 -11.12 -39.85
C TRP A 745 -21.32 -11.38 -40.93
N SER A 746 -21.66 -12.08 -42.02
CA SER A 746 -20.70 -12.51 -43.05
C SER A 746 -19.94 -11.35 -43.71
N THR A 747 -20.51 -10.15 -43.73
CA THR A 747 -19.90 -8.96 -44.32
C THR A 747 -18.69 -8.44 -43.51
N TYR A 748 -18.63 -8.75 -42.22
CA TYR A 748 -17.54 -8.31 -41.34
C TYR A 748 -16.37 -9.29 -41.31
N PHE A 749 -16.62 -10.60 -41.52
CA PHE A 749 -15.63 -11.67 -41.31
C PHE A 749 -15.16 -12.24 -42.66
N LYS A 750 -14.22 -11.53 -43.30
CA LYS A 750 -13.67 -11.95 -44.59
C LYS A 750 -12.87 -13.25 -44.55
N GLY A 751 -12.35 -13.64 -43.38
CA GLY A 751 -11.73 -14.95 -43.16
C GLY A 751 -12.71 -16.11 -43.13
N GLY A 752 -14.03 -15.82 -43.11
CA GLY A 752 -15.10 -16.80 -43.15
C GLY A 752 -15.72 -17.07 -41.78
N ILE A 753 -16.74 -17.93 -41.78
CA ILE A 753 -17.48 -18.40 -40.60
C ILE A 753 -17.22 -19.89 -40.43
N GLN A 754 -16.82 -20.32 -39.24
CA GLN A 754 -16.49 -21.72 -38.93
C GLN A 754 -17.34 -22.20 -37.75
N ASP A 755 -17.60 -23.49 -37.71
CA ASP A 755 -18.22 -24.14 -36.54
C ASP A 755 -17.18 -24.37 -35.44
N LEU A 756 -17.63 -24.26 -34.16
CA LEU A 756 -16.81 -24.50 -32.95
C LEU A 756 -16.56 -25.99 -32.77
#